data_29503227fa9d79a02fb991f8e2389785
#
_entry.id   29503227fa9d79a02fb991f8e2389785
#
_cell.length_a   1.000
_cell.length_b   1.000
_cell.length_c   1.000
_cell.angle_alpha   90.00
_cell.angle_beta   90.00
_cell.angle_gamma   90.00
#
_symmetry.space_group_name_H-M   'P 1'
#
loop_
_entity.id
_entity.type
_entity.pdbx_description
1 polymer ?
#
loop_
_entity_poly.entity_id
_entity_poly.type
_entity_poly.pdbx_seq_one_letter_code
_entity_poly.pdbx_strand_id
1 'polypeptide(L)'
;MTGRRFFRWLAFAVLATALAGTSTARAGGGPENVFLVVNANSWASRSIANHFVQLRQMSPINVFYLNWTGGFESITGETFRTQILNPTLTAIERRGIGGQIDYIVYSSDFPYAVDLGRDFSNVRMIDQARPGCSINSATYLWQFVVSRNPLVMNMDVNQYMRAAQDRTVAEPSHEFRAWYGWGRGGRLMEAGGQPFMLSTVLGVTSGRGNSVSEVVSYLKRAASSDGTQPSGTIYLCKTDNVRSTTRSGQFDQAVRELAELGVKAEIISTDLPISQNNVMGVTSGVADFSWPRTRSTILPGAICENFTSFGGIMAESGGQTPLTEFLRYGAAGSSGTVIEPYAIGAKFPSPLVHVHYARGCTLAEAYYQSVYSPAQLLIVGDPLCRPWADIPQVEVDGLPADGKVSGTVEFVPRATSPGGAEMAQFELFVDGRRMGSARPGGKLSWDSTTESDGYHELRVVAIAAGPIASQGRVILPVTVDNHQQSIQFALTPAEKVRWGQTLKARVAAPGMKQLLLIHDARVVGRVSGEQGEIDVNPRQFGIGPVTLQAVAMSGNAAAERVWSAPARITVQPGAPLPALSNPPAQRGRGLVLQLPDRSVLRVDETSDPAWLSLKGIRANQPFVVQGFFDAEKTDVYQFQLWHYGDAKLSIDGHTLYDGQKGDYSQKFVPVALAAGMHRLTLTGRTANDVKLRILFGGPGATSLSRDRFVHAR
;
A
#
# COMPACT_ATOMS: atom_id res chain seq x y z
N MET A 1 42.21 29.26 2.54
CA MET A 1 42.08 28.39 3.73
C MET A 1 40.81 27.62 3.62
N THR A 2 40.96 26.40 3.23
CA THR A 2 39.95 25.47 2.72
C THR A 2 39.55 24.50 3.83
N GLY A 3 38.28 24.45 4.14
CA GLY A 3 37.72 23.48 5.09
C GLY A 3 36.86 22.41 4.41
N ARG A 4 37.46 21.32 3.98
CA ARG A 4 36.76 20.09 3.59
C ARG A 4 36.21 19.42 4.84
N ARG A 5 34.88 19.28 4.96
CA ARG A 5 34.26 18.39 5.93
C ARG A 5 33.97 17.03 5.27
N PHE A 6 34.83 16.07 5.57
CA PHE A 6 34.64 14.64 5.30
C PHE A 6 33.58 14.05 6.23
N PHE A 7 32.58 13.37 5.70
CA PHE A 7 31.72 12.47 6.43
C PHE A 7 32.54 11.22 6.81
N ARG A 8 32.84 11.09 8.10
CA ARG A 8 33.42 9.88 8.68
C ARG A 8 32.28 8.93 9.07
N TRP A 9 32.20 7.79 8.40
CA TRP A 9 31.49 6.61 8.91
C TRP A 9 32.33 6.00 10.02
N LEU A 10 31.83 6.04 11.25
CA LEU A 10 32.42 5.30 12.37
C LEU A 10 31.91 3.85 12.28
N ALA A 11 32.83 2.94 11.97
CA ALA A 11 32.64 1.52 12.19
C ALA A 11 32.83 1.25 13.70
N PHE A 12 31.76 0.98 14.40
CA PHE A 12 31.83 0.37 15.73
C PHE A 12 31.90 -1.15 15.57
N ALA A 13 33.09 -1.69 15.71
CA ALA A 13 33.31 -3.12 15.94
C ALA A 13 32.97 -3.43 17.39
N VAL A 14 31.78 -3.89 17.67
CA VAL A 14 31.46 -4.58 18.93
C VAL A 14 31.70 -6.07 18.70
N LEU A 15 32.75 -6.58 19.30
CA LEU A 15 33.05 -8.01 19.36
C LEU A 15 32.07 -8.63 20.36
N ALA A 16 30.86 -8.96 19.92
CA ALA A 16 29.97 -9.87 20.60
C ALA A 16 30.18 -11.24 19.95
N THR A 17 30.81 -12.16 20.65
CA THR A 17 30.79 -13.59 20.34
C THR A 17 29.37 -14.11 20.51
N ALA A 18 28.48 -13.79 19.54
CA ALA A 18 27.23 -14.47 19.35
C ALA A 18 27.54 -15.77 18.61
N LEU A 19 27.16 -16.88 19.16
CA LEU A 19 26.98 -18.12 18.43
C LEU A 19 26.17 -17.80 17.16
N ALA A 20 26.87 -17.75 16.06
CA ALA A 20 26.24 -17.62 14.75
C ALA A 20 25.48 -18.91 14.49
N GLY A 21 24.24 -18.96 14.96
CA GLY A 21 23.26 -19.84 14.38
C GLY A 21 23.13 -19.39 12.92
N THR A 22 23.48 -20.26 11.98
CA THR A 22 23.22 -20.08 10.57
C THR A 22 21.71 -19.86 10.41
N SER A 23 21.27 -18.60 10.34
CA SER A 23 19.89 -18.29 10.03
C SER A 23 19.70 -18.60 8.54
N THR A 24 19.05 -19.72 8.26
CA THR A 24 18.65 -20.09 6.91
C THR A 24 17.71 -19.03 6.36
N ALA A 25 17.91 -18.66 5.12
CA ALA A 25 17.01 -17.78 4.36
C ALA A 25 15.58 -18.32 4.41
N ARG A 26 14.57 -17.42 4.50
CA ARG A 26 13.19 -17.80 4.72
C ARG A 26 12.25 -17.01 3.81
N ALA A 27 11.29 -17.68 3.24
CA ALA A 27 10.18 -17.10 2.47
C ALA A 27 8.88 -17.14 3.29
N GLY A 28 7.76 -16.79 2.68
CA GLY A 28 6.43 -16.84 3.30
C GLY A 28 6.20 -15.78 4.37
N GLY A 29 6.72 -14.58 4.19
CA GLY A 29 6.64 -13.48 5.16
C GLY A 29 5.24 -13.15 5.66
N GLY A 30 5.19 -12.51 6.81
CA GLY A 30 3.97 -12.08 7.50
C GLY A 30 3.93 -10.57 7.78
N PRO A 31 2.90 -10.08 8.49
CA PRO A 31 2.78 -8.66 8.82
C PRO A 31 3.93 -8.12 9.66
N GLU A 32 4.65 -8.96 10.39
CA GLU A 32 5.84 -8.61 11.15
C GLU A 32 7.02 -8.20 10.25
N ASN A 33 6.99 -8.66 8.99
CA ASN A 33 8.03 -8.41 8.00
C ASN A 33 7.69 -7.24 7.06
N VAL A 34 6.49 -6.65 7.18
CA VAL A 34 6.02 -5.53 6.36
C VAL A 34 6.27 -4.21 7.04
N PHE A 35 6.85 -3.24 6.32
CA PHE A 35 6.88 -1.84 6.71
C PHE A 35 5.94 -1.05 5.81
N LEU A 36 4.81 -0.62 6.39
CA LEU A 36 3.76 0.12 5.68
C LEU A 36 4.05 1.62 5.69
N VAL A 37 4.22 2.20 4.50
CA VAL A 37 4.42 3.64 4.31
C VAL A 37 3.09 4.29 3.95
N VAL A 38 2.64 5.21 4.79
CA VAL A 38 1.36 5.91 4.67
C VAL A 38 1.59 7.37 4.31
N ASN A 39 0.96 7.88 3.28
CA ASN A 39 0.98 9.32 3.01
C ASN A 39 0.15 10.06 4.08
N ALA A 40 0.84 10.76 4.98
CA ALA A 40 0.20 11.47 6.09
C ALA A 40 -0.77 12.58 5.63
N ASN A 41 -0.58 13.12 4.43
CA ASN A 41 -1.40 14.20 3.86
C ASN A 41 -2.60 13.71 3.03
N SER A 42 -2.68 12.41 2.75
CA SER A 42 -3.79 11.82 2.01
C SER A 42 -4.80 11.14 2.93
N TRP A 43 -6.06 11.55 2.83
CA TRP A 43 -7.16 10.86 3.51
C TRP A 43 -7.34 9.43 3.00
N ALA A 44 -7.16 9.21 1.69
CA ALA A 44 -7.30 7.92 1.05
C ALA A 44 -6.20 6.96 1.53
N SER A 45 -4.95 7.42 1.54
CA SER A 45 -3.82 6.64 2.03
C SER A 45 -4.00 6.21 3.50
N ARG A 46 -4.43 7.14 4.37
CA ARG A 46 -4.73 6.82 5.78
C ARG A 46 -5.88 5.82 5.92
N SER A 47 -6.94 6.00 5.11
CA SER A 47 -8.11 5.11 5.15
C SER A 47 -7.77 3.69 4.71
N ILE A 48 -7.02 3.54 3.62
CA ILE A 48 -6.57 2.24 3.13
C ILE A 48 -5.63 1.58 4.16
N ALA A 49 -4.69 2.35 4.72
CA ALA A 49 -3.79 1.87 5.76
C ALA A 49 -4.54 1.36 6.99
N ASN A 50 -5.54 2.08 7.50
CA ASN A 50 -6.36 1.65 8.63
C ASN A 50 -6.96 0.25 8.40
N HIS A 51 -7.53 0.02 7.22
CA HIS A 51 -8.11 -1.28 6.87
C HIS A 51 -7.03 -2.36 6.71
N PHE A 52 -5.92 -2.07 6.06
CA PHE A 52 -4.84 -3.03 5.85
C PHE A 52 -4.20 -3.44 7.18
N VAL A 53 -3.93 -2.47 8.07
CA VAL A 53 -3.41 -2.72 9.43
C VAL A 53 -4.32 -3.67 10.20
N GLN A 54 -5.63 -3.45 10.15
CA GLN A 54 -6.59 -4.33 10.82
C GLN A 54 -6.66 -5.71 10.17
N LEU A 55 -6.77 -5.78 8.84
CA LEU A 55 -6.91 -7.04 8.09
C LEU A 55 -5.70 -7.95 8.26
N ARG A 56 -4.51 -7.35 8.30
CA ARG A 56 -3.24 -8.06 8.43
C ARG A 56 -2.71 -8.10 9.87
N GLN A 57 -3.42 -7.52 10.83
CA GLN A 57 -3.02 -7.45 12.24
C GLN A 57 -1.59 -6.91 12.41
N MET A 58 -1.27 -5.82 11.72
CA MET A 58 0.07 -5.24 11.77
C MET A 58 0.36 -4.60 13.13
N SER A 59 1.59 -4.76 13.60
CA SER A 59 2.04 -4.04 14.79
C SER A 59 2.23 -2.55 14.49
N PRO A 60 1.91 -1.65 15.44
CA PRO A 60 2.05 -0.20 15.25
C PRO A 60 3.45 0.24 14.83
N ILE A 61 4.51 -0.42 15.32
CA ILE A 61 5.89 -0.10 14.99
C ILE A 61 6.22 -0.29 13.50
N ASN A 62 5.43 -1.09 12.78
CA ASN A 62 5.60 -1.38 11.37
C ASN A 62 4.90 -0.36 10.45
N VAL A 63 4.18 0.64 11.01
CA VAL A 63 3.44 1.66 10.25
C VAL A 63 4.16 3.00 10.31
N PHE A 64 4.45 3.60 9.15
CA PHE A 64 5.18 4.86 9.04
C PHE A 64 4.40 5.91 8.24
N TYR A 65 4.12 7.03 8.87
CA TYR A 65 3.44 8.17 8.26
C TYR A 65 4.48 9.13 7.68
N LEU A 66 4.60 9.11 6.36
CA LEU A 66 5.47 10.00 5.61
C LEU A 66 4.71 11.26 5.17
N ASN A 67 5.29 12.41 5.43
CA ASN A 67 4.70 13.70 5.06
C ASN A 67 5.00 14.01 3.58
N TRP A 68 4.27 13.36 2.67
CA TRP A 68 4.40 13.56 1.23
C TRP A 68 3.42 14.63 0.73
N THR A 69 3.93 15.67 0.06
CA THR A 69 3.14 16.78 -0.50
C THR A 69 3.28 16.92 -2.01
N GLY A 70 4.10 16.07 -2.65
CA GLY A 70 4.33 16.08 -4.09
C GLY A 70 3.20 15.45 -4.91
N GLY A 71 3.41 15.40 -6.23
CA GLY A 71 2.48 14.77 -7.17
C GLY A 71 2.39 13.24 -7.01
N PHE A 72 1.35 12.65 -7.60
CA PHE A 72 1.07 11.20 -7.50
C PHE A 72 1.37 10.44 -8.81
N GLU A 73 1.83 11.11 -9.84
CA GLU A 73 2.11 10.48 -11.13
C GLU A 73 3.59 10.10 -11.25
N SER A 74 4.47 11.08 -11.39
CA SER A 74 5.89 10.86 -11.59
C SER A 74 6.74 11.86 -10.81
N ILE A 75 7.90 11.39 -10.34
CA ILE A 75 8.92 12.22 -9.68
C ILE A 75 10.32 11.86 -10.19
N THR A 76 11.29 12.72 -9.93
CA THR A 76 12.69 12.42 -10.25
C THR A 76 13.29 11.39 -9.29
N GLY A 77 14.34 10.68 -9.72
CA GLY A 77 15.11 9.77 -8.87
C GLY A 77 15.67 10.46 -7.62
N GLU A 78 16.10 11.74 -7.75
CA GLU A 78 16.59 12.51 -6.61
C GLU A 78 15.48 12.78 -5.58
N THR A 79 14.29 13.16 -6.03
CA THR A 79 13.12 13.36 -5.15
C THR A 79 12.72 12.06 -4.46
N PHE A 80 12.72 10.95 -5.20
CA PHE A 80 12.42 9.64 -4.62
C PHE A 80 13.42 9.29 -3.51
N ARG A 81 14.72 9.40 -3.77
CA ARG A 81 15.77 9.09 -2.78
C ARG A 81 15.64 9.94 -1.53
N THR A 82 15.50 11.25 -1.69
CA THR A 82 15.60 12.20 -0.57
C THR A 82 14.31 12.34 0.22
N GLN A 83 13.15 12.25 -0.43
CA GLN A 83 11.87 12.54 0.22
C GLN A 83 11.02 11.30 0.52
N ILE A 84 11.31 10.13 -0.09
CA ILE A 84 10.55 8.91 0.14
C ILE A 84 11.45 7.79 0.69
N LEU A 85 12.46 7.38 -0.05
CA LEU A 85 13.28 6.21 0.28
C LEU A 85 14.10 6.42 1.55
N ASN A 86 14.94 7.46 1.60
CA ASN A 86 15.79 7.72 2.76
C ASN A 86 15.02 7.93 4.07
N PRO A 87 13.93 8.72 4.11
CA PRO A 87 13.09 8.80 5.31
C PRO A 87 12.52 7.46 5.73
N THR A 88 12.11 6.61 4.78
CA THR A 88 11.58 5.27 5.06
C THR A 88 12.65 4.36 5.66
N LEU A 89 13.83 4.26 5.04
CA LEU A 89 14.94 3.45 5.55
C LEU A 89 15.43 3.96 6.93
N THR A 90 15.52 5.27 7.10
CA THR A 90 15.88 5.89 8.39
C THR A 90 14.84 5.57 9.48
N ALA A 91 13.57 5.51 9.14
CA ALA A 91 12.52 5.15 10.10
C ALA A 91 12.66 3.67 10.55
N ILE A 92 12.95 2.77 9.61
CA ILE A 92 13.23 1.35 9.91
C ILE A 92 14.43 1.22 10.84
N GLU A 93 15.52 1.90 10.51
CA GLU A 93 16.76 1.89 11.30
C GLU A 93 16.55 2.43 12.72
N ARG A 94 15.95 3.63 12.86
CA ARG A 94 15.68 4.26 14.16
C ARG A 94 14.77 3.42 15.06
N ARG A 95 13.89 2.61 14.48
CA ARG A 95 13.01 1.70 15.20
C ARG A 95 13.71 0.40 15.60
N GLY A 96 14.91 0.14 15.09
CA GLY A 96 15.67 -1.09 15.36
C GLY A 96 15.04 -2.36 14.79
N ILE A 97 14.24 -2.25 13.74
CA ILE A 97 13.49 -3.38 13.15
C ILE A 97 14.02 -3.83 11.79
N GLY A 98 15.16 -3.29 11.33
CA GLY A 98 15.70 -3.58 10.00
C GLY A 98 15.93 -5.07 9.75
N GLY A 99 16.35 -5.83 10.76
CA GLY A 99 16.60 -7.28 10.61
C GLY A 99 15.35 -8.16 10.45
N GLN A 100 14.14 -7.59 10.55
CA GLN A 100 12.88 -8.30 10.39
C GLN A 100 12.05 -7.83 9.19
N ILE A 101 12.42 -6.70 8.54
CA ILE A 101 11.67 -6.14 7.42
C ILE A 101 12.14 -6.75 6.11
N ASP A 102 11.22 -7.38 5.40
CA ASP A 102 11.40 -7.95 4.06
C ASP A 102 10.58 -7.20 3.00
N TYR A 103 9.55 -6.43 3.42
CA TYR A 103 8.63 -5.74 2.54
C TYR A 103 8.53 -4.25 2.90
N ILE A 104 8.62 -3.37 1.91
CA ILE A 104 8.22 -1.97 2.02
C ILE A 104 6.99 -1.77 1.15
N VAL A 105 5.85 -1.47 1.78
CA VAL A 105 4.54 -1.38 1.12
C VAL A 105 4.03 0.05 1.21
N TYR A 106 3.63 0.61 0.08
CA TYR A 106 3.01 1.93 0.04
C TYR A 106 1.49 1.81 0.09
N SER A 107 0.85 2.61 0.93
CA SER A 107 -0.61 2.57 1.04
C SER A 107 -1.27 3.07 -0.25
N SER A 108 -1.35 4.37 -0.46
CA SER A 108 -1.76 5.01 -1.72
C SER A 108 -1.30 6.46 -1.78
N ASP A 109 -1.55 7.13 -2.91
CA ASP A 109 -1.26 8.56 -3.11
C ASP A 109 0.22 8.90 -2.90
N PHE A 110 1.07 8.03 -3.40
CA PHE A 110 2.47 8.25 -3.72
C PHE A 110 2.64 8.27 -5.24
N PRO A 111 3.74 8.85 -5.76
CA PRO A 111 4.03 8.79 -7.19
C PRO A 111 4.21 7.33 -7.61
N TYR A 112 3.48 6.90 -8.64
CA TYR A 112 3.61 5.53 -9.13
C TYR A 112 4.81 5.34 -10.07
N ALA A 113 5.43 6.43 -10.58
CA ALA A 113 6.60 6.39 -11.44
C ALA A 113 7.76 7.24 -10.90
N VAL A 114 8.98 6.79 -11.16
CA VAL A 114 10.25 7.47 -10.82
C VAL A 114 11.08 7.63 -12.08
N ASP A 115 11.30 8.86 -12.52
CA ASP A 115 12.15 9.20 -13.65
C ASP A 115 13.63 9.25 -13.23
N LEU A 116 14.43 8.37 -13.79
CA LEU A 116 15.89 8.28 -13.61
C LEU A 116 16.69 8.92 -14.74
N GLY A 117 16.05 9.59 -15.70
CA GLY A 117 16.69 10.15 -16.89
C GLY A 117 17.85 11.11 -16.56
N ARG A 118 17.69 11.92 -15.51
CA ARG A 118 18.77 12.81 -15.05
C ARG A 118 19.96 12.07 -14.44
N ASP A 119 19.72 10.94 -13.78
CA ASP A 119 20.78 10.13 -13.17
C ASP A 119 21.67 9.47 -14.22
N PHE A 120 21.14 9.21 -15.40
CA PHE A 120 21.80 8.48 -16.49
C PHE A 120 21.97 9.32 -17.75
N SER A 121 21.92 10.65 -17.65
CA SER A 121 22.08 11.57 -18.80
C SER A 121 23.39 11.39 -19.58
N ASN A 122 24.45 10.90 -18.94
CA ASN A 122 25.77 10.64 -19.53
C ASN A 122 25.99 9.15 -19.90
N VAL A 123 24.94 8.30 -19.76
CA VAL A 123 25.04 6.88 -20.08
C VAL A 123 24.31 6.60 -21.39
N ARG A 124 25.02 6.03 -22.35
CA ARG A 124 24.38 5.58 -23.60
C ARG A 124 23.53 4.35 -23.31
N MET A 125 22.21 4.51 -23.36
CA MET A 125 21.25 3.43 -23.23
C MET A 125 20.64 3.07 -24.57
N ILE A 126 20.24 1.81 -24.71
CA ILE A 126 19.41 1.40 -25.85
C ILE A 126 17.97 1.91 -25.61
N ASP A 127 17.20 2.15 -26.66
CA ASP A 127 15.84 2.68 -26.57
C ASP A 127 14.91 1.83 -25.68
N GLN A 128 15.18 0.53 -25.62
CA GLN A 128 14.45 -0.42 -24.81
C GLN A 128 14.73 -0.29 -23.30
N ALA A 129 15.87 0.29 -22.92
CA ALA A 129 16.27 0.49 -21.51
C ALA A 129 15.93 1.91 -21.02
N ARG A 130 14.70 2.37 -21.25
CA ARG A 130 14.24 3.70 -20.81
C ARG A 130 14.43 3.88 -19.31
N PRO A 131 15.08 4.97 -18.87
CA PRO A 131 15.45 5.19 -17.48
C PRO A 131 14.27 5.64 -16.63
N GLY A 132 13.35 4.72 -16.35
CA GLY A 132 12.21 4.95 -15.49
C GLY A 132 11.85 3.69 -14.71
N CYS A 133 11.50 3.87 -13.44
CA CYS A 133 11.05 2.82 -12.55
C CYS A 133 9.63 3.08 -12.06
N SER A 134 8.92 2.02 -11.66
CA SER A 134 7.80 2.19 -10.73
C SER A 134 8.33 2.47 -9.32
N ILE A 135 7.49 3.03 -8.43
CA ILE A 135 7.90 3.30 -7.04
C ILE A 135 8.29 2.02 -6.30
N ASN A 136 7.51 0.97 -6.46
CA ASN A 136 7.79 -0.30 -5.79
C ASN A 136 9.05 -0.97 -6.34
N SER A 137 9.30 -0.90 -7.64
CA SER A 137 10.52 -1.46 -8.22
C SER A 137 11.76 -0.63 -7.92
N ALA A 138 11.64 0.71 -7.86
CA ALA A 138 12.72 1.57 -7.37
C ALA A 138 13.08 1.28 -5.90
N THR A 139 12.08 0.89 -5.09
CA THR A 139 12.28 0.44 -3.71
C THR A 139 12.92 -0.94 -3.67
N TYR A 140 12.46 -1.88 -4.48
CA TYR A 140 13.04 -3.23 -4.56
C TYR A 140 14.51 -3.18 -5.02
N LEU A 141 14.82 -2.35 -6.01
CA LEU A 141 16.17 -2.15 -6.55
C LEU A 141 16.89 -0.96 -5.89
N TRP A 142 16.58 -0.64 -4.65
CA TRP A 142 17.01 0.58 -3.99
C TRP A 142 18.52 0.79 -3.96
N GLN A 143 19.31 -0.27 -3.91
CA GLN A 143 20.77 -0.18 -3.89
C GLN A 143 21.33 0.40 -5.19
N PHE A 144 20.75 0.01 -6.35
CA PHE A 144 21.09 0.59 -7.65
C PHE A 144 20.59 2.03 -7.77
N VAL A 145 19.38 2.30 -7.25
CA VAL A 145 18.79 3.65 -7.29
C VAL A 145 19.59 4.62 -6.41
N VAL A 146 20.02 4.21 -5.22
CA VAL A 146 20.84 5.04 -4.31
C VAL A 146 22.23 5.26 -4.89
N SER A 147 22.85 4.24 -5.44
CA SER A 147 24.19 4.32 -6.05
C SER A 147 24.18 4.91 -7.47
N ARG A 148 23.02 5.24 -8.03
CA ARG A 148 22.82 5.69 -9.42
C ARG A 148 23.50 4.74 -10.41
N ASN A 149 23.33 3.44 -10.20
CA ASN A 149 23.92 2.41 -11.04
C ASN A 149 22.97 2.07 -12.20
N PRO A 150 23.38 2.23 -13.47
CA PRO A 150 22.54 1.96 -14.63
C PRO A 150 22.11 0.49 -14.77
N LEU A 151 22.71 -0.44 -14.04
CA LEU A 151 22.25 -1.83 -13.96
C LEU A 151 20.81 -1.96 -13.47
N VAL A 152 20.24 -0.94 -12.81
CA VAL A 152 18.81 -0.89 -12.46
C VAL A 152 17.91 -1.14 -13.68
N MET A 153 18.36 -0.78 -14.89
CA MET A 153 17.63 -0.95 -16.15
C MET A 153 18.01 -2.21 -16.94
N ASN A 154 18.85 -3.08 -16.39
CA ASN A 154 19.25 -4.31 -17.08
C ASN A 154 18.07 -5.27 -17.22
N MET A 155 18.02 -6.00 -18.36
CA MET A 155 16.91 -6.91 -18.64
C MET A 155 16.90 -8.19 -17.78
N ASP A 156 17.95 -8.42 -17.01
CA ASP A 156 18.10 -9.55 -16.09
C ASP A 156 18.60 -9.11 -14.70
N VAL A 157 18.22 -7.90 -14.28
CA VAL A 157 18.64 -7.32 -13.01
C VAL A 157 18.10 -8.06 -11.80
N ASN A 158 17.00 -8.80 -11.94
CA ASN A 158 16.38 -9.54 -10.85
C ASN A 158 17.11 -10.85 -10.58
N GLN A 159 18.12 -10.80 -9.76
CA GLN A 159 18.90 -11.99 -9.37
C GLN A 159 18.07 -13.03 -8.61
N TYR A 160 17.04 -12.60 -7.95
CA TYR A 160 16.07 -13.39 -7.26
C TYR A 160 15.33 -14.40 -8.17
N MET A 161 14.89 -13.94 -9.33
CA MET A 161 14.31 -14.84 -10.32
C MET A 161 15.34 -15.82 -10.89
N ARG A 162 16.61 -15.44 -11.00
CA ARG A 162 17.68 -16.33 -11.46
C ARG A 162 17.91 -17.47 -10.49
N ALA A 163 17.97 -17.17 -9.19
CA ALA A 163 18.08 -18.18 -8.16
C ALA A 163 16.92 -19.19 -8.22
N ALA A 164 15.71 -18.68 -8.47
CA ALA A 164 14.52 -19.51 -8.66
C ALA A 164 14.58 -20.44 -9.88
N GLN A 165 15.44 -20.18 -10.83
CA GLN A 165 15.61 -21.01 -12.04
C GLN A 165 16.81 -21.96 -12.00
N ASP A 166 17.76 -21.71 -11.12
CA ASP A 166 18.90 -22.60 -10.96
C ASP A 166 18.47 -23.82 -10.15
N ARG A 167 18.23 -24.93 -10.87
CA ARG A 167 17.79 -26.21 -10.28
C ARG A 167 18.84 -26.83 -9.35
N THR A 168 20.04 -26.31 -9.29
CA THR A 168 21.08 -26.72 -8.34
C THR A 168 20.87 -26.10 -6.96
N VAL A 169 20.10 -25.01 -6.90
CA VAL A 169 19.68 -24.37 -5.63
C VAL A 169 18.32 -24.97 -5.28
N ALA A 170 18.24 -25.64 -4.16
CA ALA A 170 17.21 -26.55 -3.81
C ALA A 170 15.80 -25.98 -3.93
N GLU A 171 15.59 -24.65 -3.77
CA GLU A 171 14.21 -24.14 -3.80
C GLU A 171 14.08 -22.61 -3.85
N PRO A 172 13.31 -22.09 -4.79
CA PRO A 172 13.26 -20.65 -5.13
C PRO A 172 12.93 -19.71 -3.98
N SER A 173 12.11 -20.14 -3.07
CA SER A 173 11.62 -19.28 -2.00
C SER A 173 12.54 -19.15 -0.80
N HIS A 174 13.49 -20.07 -0.61
CA HIS A 174 14.51 -19.92 0.44
C HIS A 174 15.41 -18.71 0.25
N GLU A 175 15.58 -18.29 -0.97
CA GLU A 175 16.52 -17.24 -1.32
C GLU A 175 15.95 -15.83 -1.22
N PHE A 176 14.67 -15.74 -0.91
CA PHE A 176 13.97 -14.48 -0.91
C PHE A 176 14.18 -13.62 0.31
N ARG A 177 14.32 -14.22 1.41
CA ARG A 177 14.87 -13.56 2.59
C ARG A 177 16.38 -13.47 2.52
N ALA A 178 16.80 -13.45 1.32
CA ALA A 178 18.11 -13.63 0.85
C ALA A 178 19.11 -12.87 1.66
N TRP A 179 19.96 -13.57 2.08
CA TRP A 179 21.38 -13.30 2.23
C TRP A 179 21.98 -12.74 0.93
N TYR A 180 21.28 -12.86 -0.21
CA TYR A 180 21.64 -12.24 -1.46
C TYR A 180 21.39 -10.75 -1.37
N GLY A 181 22.45 -10.03 -1.48
CA GLY A 181 22.43 -8.60 -1.57
C GLY A 181 23.36 -8.16 -2.67
N TRP A 182 23.34 -6.88 -2.92
CA TRP A 182 24.22 -6.29 -3.89
C TRP A 182 25.41 -5.65 -3.18
N GLY A 183 26.58 -6.02 -3.55
CA GLY A 183 27.78 -5.35 -3.15
C GLY A 183 28.05 -4.06 -3.93
N ARG A 184 29.09 -3.36 -3.58
CA ARG A 184 29.53 -2.14 -4.25
C ARG A 184 29.73 -2.40 -5.74
N GLY A 185 29.18 -1.55 -6.60
CA GLY A 185 29.28 -1.69 -8.03
C GLY A 185 28.29 -2.69 -8.64
N GLY A 186 27.26 -3.14 -7.92
CA GLY A 186 26.22 -4.04 -8.44
C GLY A 186 26.63 -5.51 -8.49
N ARG A 187 27.67 -5.91 -7.77
CA ARG A 187 28.07 -7.32 -7.67
C ARG A 187 27.14 -8.06 -6.73
N LEU A 188 26.60 -9.19 -7.17
CA LEU A 188 25.86 -10.10 -6.29
C LEU A 188 26.80 -10.65 -5.19
N MET A 189 26.30 -10.65 -3.95
CA MET A 189 26.99 -11.18 -2.78
C MET A 189 26.11 -12.23 -2.09
N GLU A 190 26.68 -13.39 -1.84
CA GLU A 190 25.99 -14.49 -1.15
C GLU A 190 25.93 -14.27 0.39
N ALA A 191 26.77 -13.38 0.89
CA ALA A 191 26.79 -13.00 2.30
C ALA A 191 27.24 -11.54 2.46
N GLY A 192 26.72 -10.84 3.48
CA GLY A 192 27.11 -9.46 3.81
C GLY A 192 26.63 -8.38 2.84
N GLY A 193 25.82 -8.73 1.84
CA GLY A 193 25.11 -7.78 0.98
C GLY A 193 23.89 -7.20 1.66
N GLN A 194 23.26 -6.21 1.00
CA GLN A 194 22.00 -5.64 1.47
C GLN A 194 20.82 -6.47 0.95
N PRO A 195 19.81 -6.77 1.79
CA PRO A 195 18.67 -7.58 1.37
C PRO A 195 17.82 -6.85 0.34
N PHE A 196 17.13 -7.60 -0.50
CA PHE A 196 16.03 -7.07 -1.32
C PHE A 196 14.88 -6.65 -0.39
N MET A 197 14.20 -5.56 -0.77
CA MET A 197 12.97 -5.13 -0.10
C MET A 197 11.81 -5.34 -1.09
N LEU A 198 11.06 -6.43 -0.93
CA LEU A 198 9.87 -6.65 -1.75
C LEU A 198 8.92 -5.48 -1.58
N SER A 199 8.29 -5.04 -2.65
CA SER A 199 7.46 -3.84 -2.56
C SER A 199 6.24 -3.91 -3.46
N THR A 200 5.13 -3.41 -2.94
CA THR A 200 3.87 -3.21 -3.67
C THR A 200 3.23 -1.90 -3.25
N VAL A 201 2.22 -1.47 -4.03
CA VAL A 201 1.31 -0.40 -3.66
C VAL A 201 -0.04 -1.02 -3.34
N LEU A 202 -0.65 -0.69 -2.19
CA LEU A 202 -1.96 -1.25 -1.82
C LEU A 202 -3.07 -0.80 -2.76
N GLY A 203 -3.00 0.44 -3.26
CA GLY A 203 -3.97 0.97 -4.21
C GLY A 203 -3.53 2.30 -4.80
N VAL A 204 -4.06 2.65 -5.95
CA VAL A 204 -3.91 3.97 -6.58
C VAL A 204 -5.28 4.62 -6.63
N THR A 205 -5.45 5.78 -5.98
CA THR A 205 -6.74 6.46 -5.84
C THR A 205 -6.84 7.75 -6.65
N SER A 206 -5.87 8.01 -7.51
CA SER A 206 -5.84 9.15 -8.43
C SER A 206 -5.97 8.73 -9.90
N GLY A 207 -6.36 9.65 -10.75
CA GLY A 207 -6.51 9.40 -12.19
C GLY A 207 -7.46 8.23 -12.47
N ARG A 208 -7.02 7.26 -13.27
CA ARG A 208 -7.76 6.03 -13.60
C ARG A 208 -7.60 4.93 -12.55
N GLY A 209 -7.35 5.31 -11.31
CA GLY A 209 -7.24 4.42 -10.17
C GLY A 209 -8.57 3.88 -9.67
N ASN A 210 -8.55 3.32 -8.47
CA ASN A 210 -9.73 2.79 -7.77
C ASN A 210 -10.21 3.77 -6.70
N SER A 211 -11.48 3.74 -6.34
CA SER A 211 -11.95 4.44 -5.14
C SER A 211 -11.42 3.77 -3.87
N VAL A 212 -11.44 4.50 -2.75
CA VAL A 212 -11.01 3.92 -1.45
C VAL A 212 -11.86 2.70 -1.08
N SER A 213 -13.17 2.74 -1.34
CA SER A 213 -14.06 1.60 -1.08
C SER A 213 -13.76 0.39 -1.96
N GLU A 214 -13.38 0.58 -3.22
CA GLU A 214 -12.93 -0.51 -4.11
C GLU A 214 -11.61 -1.10 -3.62
N VAL A 215 -10.63 -0.27 -3.23
CA VAL A 215 -9.37 -0.74 -2.66
C VAL A 215 -9.61 -1.57 -1.39
N VAL A 216 -10.39 -1.05 -0.47
CA VAL A 216 -10.75 -1.77 0.77
C VAL A 216 -11.48 -3.08 0.46
N SER A 217 -12.34 -3.11 -0.57
CA SER A 217 -13.07 -4.31 -0.97
C SER A 217 -12.13 -5.41 -1.45
N TYR A 218 -11.20 -5.12 -2.37
CA TYR A 218 -10.30 -6.16 -2.86
C TYR A 218 -9.26 -6.58 -1.80
N LEU A 219 -8.80 -5.69 -0.92
CA LEU A 219 -7.92 -6.06 0.20
C LEU A 219 -8.61 -7.01 1.18
N LYS A 220 -9.90 -6.78 1.49
CA LYS A 220 -10.70 -7.71 2.31
C LYS A 220 -10.83 -9.08 1.65
N ARG A 221 -11.13 -9.10 0.35
CA ARG A 221 -11.24 -10.35 -0.44
C ARG A 221 -9.90 -11.08 -0.48
N ALA A 222 -8.80 -10.36 -0.67
CA ALA A 222 -7.46 -10.92 -0.65
C ALA A 222 -7.12 -11.55 0.71
N ALA A 223 -7.31 -10.82 1.79
CA ALA A 223 -7.03 -11.31 3.14
C ALA A 223 -7.91 -12.53 3.53
N SER A 224 -9.18 -12.54 3.11
CA SER A 224 -10.08 -13.66 3.39
C SER A 224 -9.79 -14.93 2.59
N SER A 225 -8.93 -14.85 1.57
CA SER A 225 -8.57 -15.99 0.74
C SER A 225 -7.34 -16.76 1.22
N ASP A 226 -6.60 -16.25 2.18
CA ASP A 226 -5.37 -16.88 2.67
C ASP A 226 -5.62 -18.32 3.17
N GLY A 227 -4.88 -19.28 2.64
CA GLY A 227 -4.96 -20.69 3.04
C GLY A 227 -6.26 -21.40 2.67
N THR A 228 -7.16 -20.79 1.87
CA THR A 228 -8.46 -21.38 1.54
C THR A 228 -8.42 -22.48 0.47
N GLN A 229 -7.28 -22.67 -0.19
CA GLN A 229 -7.10 -23.66 -1.27
C GLN A 229 -8.20 -23.55 -2.35
N PRO A 230 -8.36 -22.40 -3.02
CA PRO A 230 -9.51 -22.16 -3.90
C PRO A 230 -9.51 -23.09 -5.13
N SER A 231 -10.69 -23.53 -5.51
CA SER A 231 -10.92 -24.46 -6.64
C SER A 231 -11.19 -23.78 -7.99
N GLY A 232 -10.88 -22.49 -8.13
CA GLY A 232 -11.09 -21.77 -9.38
C GLY A 232 -10.12 -22.15 -10.50
N THR A 233 -10.32 -21.54 -11.68
CA THR A 233 -9.52 -21.81 -12.88
C THR A 233 -8.65 -20.61 -13.21
N ILE A 234 -7.40 -20.84 -13.58
CA ILE A 234 -6.46 -19.87 -14.12
C ILE A 234 -6.53 -19.89 -15.65
N TYR A 235 -6.83 -18.76 -16.26
CA TYR A 235 -7.01 -18.64 -17.71
C TYR A 235 -5.79 -17.98 -18.36
N LEU A 236 -5.16 -18.70 -19.30
CA LEU A 236 -4.02 -18.24 -20.09
C LEU A 236 -4.52 -17.89 -21.51
N CYS A 237 -4.62 -16.61 -21.82
CA CYS A 237 -5.24 -16.11 -23.04
C CYS A 237 -4.24 -16.08 -24.20
N LYS A 238 -4.34 -17.02 -25.14
CA LYS A 238 -3.44 -17.20 -26.29
C LYS A 238 -4.12 -16.71 -27.56
N THR A 239 -3.70 -15.57 -28.05
CA THR A 239 -4.16 -14.98 -29.31
C THR A 239 -2.98 -14.61 -30.22
N ASP A 240 -3.24 -14.17 -31.44
CA ASP A 240 -2.22 -13.69 -32.40
C ASP A 240 -1.69 -12.28 -32.10
N ASN A 241 -2.23 -11.62 -31.04
CA ASN A 241 -1.73 -10.32 -30.61
C ASN A 241 -0.29 -10.45 -30.13
N VAL A 242 0.59 -9.54 -30.58
CA VAL A 242 2.01 -9.54 -30.18
C VAL A 242 2.21 -9.56 -28.66
N ARG A 243 1.29 -8.96 -27.90
CA ARG A 243 1.30 -8.95 -26.43
C ARG A 243 1.06 -10.34 -25.85
N SER A 244 0.17 -11.11 -26.45
CA SER A 244 -0.10 -12.50 -26.07
C SER A 244 1.04 -13.42 -26.50
N THR A 245 1.49 -13.32 -27.75
CA THR A 245 2.55 -14.19 -28.30
C THR A 245 3.89 -14.03 -27.58
N THR A 246 4.17 -12.84 -27.04
CA THR A 246 5.40 -12.57 -26.25
C THR A 246 5.51 -13.42 -24.98
N ARG A 247 4.37 -13.82 -24.36
CA ARG A 247 4.35 -14.62 -23.11
C ARG A 247 3.89 -16.07 -23.32
N SER A 248 3.20 -16.38 -24.39
CA SER A 248 2.52 -17.67 -24.58
C SER A 248 3.47 -18.87 -24.69
N GLY A 249 4.76 -18.67 -24.92
CA GLY A 249 5.74 -19.76 -24.99
C GLY A 249 5.88 -20.58 -23.71
N GLN A 250 5.46 -20.03 -22.56
CA GLN A 250 5.51 -20.73 -21.26
C GLN A 250 4.12 -21.21 -20.77
N PHE A 251 3.05 -21.06 -21.56
CA PHE A 251 1.71 -21.44 -21.13
C PHE A 251 1.56 -22.94 -20.88
N ASP A 252 2.07 -23.77 -21.77
CA ASP A 252 2.02 -25.23 -21.62
C ASP A 252 2.80 -25.70 -20.38
N GLN A 253 3.94 -25.06 -20.07
CA GLN A 253 4.70 -25.31 -18.85
C GLN A 253 3.87 -24.94 -17.61
N ALA A 254 3.30 -23.74 -17.59
CA ALA A 254 2.49 -23.28 -16.46
C ALA A 254 1.28 -24.20 -16.21
N VAL A 255 0.58 -24.65 -17.26
CA VAL A 255 -0.55 -25.58 -17.13
C VAL A 255 -0.09 -26.90 -16.52
N ARG A 256 1.02 -27.48 -16.98
CA ARG A 256 1.53 -28.74 -16.41
C ARG A 256 1.92 -28.60 -14.94
N GLU A 257 2.69 -27.55 -14.60
CA GLU A 257 3.13 -27.36 -13.21
C GLU A 257 1.96 -27.03 -12.27
N LEU A 258 0.96 -26.28 -12.73
CA LEU A 258 -0.27 -26.04 -11.96
C LEU A 258 -1.08 -27.32 -11.76
N ALA A 259 -1.16 -28.18 -12.78
CA ALA A 259 -1.84 -29.48 -12.66
C ALA A 259 -1.15 -30.41 -11.64
N GLU A 260 0.19 -30.41 -11.59
CA GLU A 260 0.97 -31.12 -10.56
C GLU A 260 0.66 -30.62 -9.13
N LEU A 261 0.30 -29.34 -8.99
CA LEU A 261 -0.13 -28.73 -7.73
C LEU A 261 -1.64 -28.88 -7.46
N GLY A 262 -2.39 -29.57 -8.34
CA GLY A 262 -3.83 -29.72 -8.21
C GLY A 262 -4.63 -28.46 -8.56
N VAL A 263 -4.02 -27.46 -9.18
CA VAL A 263 -4.65 -26.20 -9.57
C VAL A 263 -5.04 -26.23 -11.04
N LYS A 264 -6.32 -25.93 -11.32
CA LYS A 264 -6.85 -25.95 -12.68
C LYS A 264 -6.37 -24.73 -13.47
N ALA A 265 -5.83 -24.97 -14.66
CA ALA A 265 -5.46 -23.92 -15.62
C ALA A 265 -5.88 -24.30 -17.03
N GLU A 266 -6.32 -23.32 -17.82
CA GLU A 266 -6.79 -23.50 -19.19
C GLU A 266 -6.15 -22.46 -20.13
N ILE A 267 -5.68 -22.94 -21.29
CA ILE A 267 -5.30 -22.07 -22.40
C ILE A 267 -6.54 -21.81 -23.26
N ILE A 268 -6.92 -20.56 -23.40
CA ILE A 268 -8.08 -20.13 -24.19
C ILE A 268 -7.65 -19.23 -25.36
N SER A 269 -8.42 -19.26 -26.46
CA SER A 269 -8.12 -18.50 -27.68
C SER A 269 -8.80 -17.12 -27.74
N THR A 270 -9.24 -16.59 -26.60
CA THR A 270 -9.85 -15.27 -26.46
C THR A 270 -8.95 -14.33 -25.64
N ASP A 271 -9.12 -13.02 -25.81
CA ASP A 271 -8.36 -12.03 -25.07
C ASP A 271 -8.60 -12.11 -23.56
N LEU A 272 -9.78 -12.50 -23.13
CA LEU A 272 -10.19 -12.67 -21.74
C LEU A 272 -11.16 -13.85 -21.60
N PRO A 273 -11.29 -14.47 -20.41
CA PRO A 273 -12.33 -15.49 -20.16
C PRO A 273 -13.72 -14.88 -20.27
N ILE A 274 -14.62 -15.55 -20.99
CA ILE A 274 -15.98 -15.10 -21.25
C ILE A 274 -17.00 -15.97 -20.53
N SER A 275 -17.93 -15.35 -19.78
CA SER A 275 -19.00 -16.03 -19.03
C SER A 275 -18.50 -17.10 -18.06
N GLN A 276 -17.36 -16.84 -17.43
CA GLN A 276 -16.75 -17.71 -16.42
C GLN A 276 -17.04 -17.16 -15.01
N ASN A 277 -17.55 -17.98 -14.12
CA ASN A 277 -17.86 -17.58 -12.74
C ASN A 277 -16.79 -18.00 -11.71
N ASN A 278 -15.67 -18.54 -12.15
CA ASN A 278 -14.64 -19.19 -11.34
C ASN A 278 -13.22 -18.72 -11.66
N VAL A 279 -13.04 -17.48 -12.07
CA VAL A 279 -11.74 -16.95 -12.49
C VAL A 279 -10.82 -16.76 -11.29
N MET A 280 -9.80 -17.62 -11.16
CA MET A 280 -8.80 -17.54 -10.10
C MET A 280 -7.47 -16.94 -10.56
N GLY A 281 -7.32 -16.71 -11.83
CA GLY A 281 -6.18 -16.01 -12.42
C GLY A 281 -6.40 -15.73 -13.90
N VAL A 282 -5.74 -14.70 -14.39
CA VAL A 282 -5.75 -14.34 -15.83
C VAL A 282 -4.33 -13.96 -16.25
N THR A 283 -3.89 -14.49 -17.38
CA THR A 283 -2.73 -13.97 -18.11
C THR A 283 -3.16 -13.60 -19.52
N SER A 284 -3.31 -12.30 -19.77
CA SER A 284 -3.78 -11.73 -21.03
C SER A 284 -2.73 -10.88 -21.72
N GLY A 285 -2.97 -10.50 -22.99
CA GLY A 285 -2.11 -9.61 -23.77
C GLY A 285 -2.94 -8.79 -24.76
N VAL A 286 -3.59 -7.72 -24.29
CA VAL A 286 -4.46 -6.87 -25.11
C VAL A 286 -4.28 -5.39 -24.73
N ALA A 287 -4.48 -4.48 -25.69
CA ALA A 287 -4.35 -3.05 -25.43
C ALA A 287 -5.47 -2.53 -24.53
N ASP A 288 -6.70 -2.83 -24.93
CA ASP A 288 -7.91 -2.32 -24.28
C ASP A 288 -8.92 -3.42 -24.05
N PHE A 289 -9.51 -3.41 -22.87
CA PHE A 289 -10.59 -4.31 -22.49
C PHE A 289 -11.55 -3.66 -21.48
N SER A 290 -12.70 -4.26 -21.32
CA SER A 290 -13.65 -3.94 -20.27
C SER A 290 -14.09 -5.23 -19.60
N TRP A 291 -13.76 -5.40 -18.33
CA TRP A 291 -14.08 -6.62 -17.60
C TRP A 291 -15.59 -6.92 -17.55
N PRO A 292 -16.51 -5.95 -17.33
CA PRO A 292 -17.96 -6.22 -17.35
C PRO A 292 -18.48 -6.86 -18.62
N ARG A 293 -17.86 -6.59 -19.77
CA ARG A 293 -18.26 -7.19 -21.06
C ARG A 293 -17.99 -8.66 -21.13
N THR A 294 -17.07 -9.18 -20.31
CA THR A 294 -16.78 -10.62 -20.24
C THR A 294 -17.88 -11.40 -19.55
N ARG A 295 -18.68 -10.77 -18.68
CA ARG A 295 -19.65 -11.41 -17.79
C ARG A 295 -19.01 -12.47 -16.87
N SER A 296 -17.72 -12.32 -16.58
CA SER A 296 -16.97 -13.27 -15.76
C SER A 296 -16.78 -12.74 -14.34
N THR A 297 -16.61 -13.64 -13.38
CA THR A 297 -16.42 -13.33 -11.95
C THR A 297 -15.02 -13.70 -11.52
N ILE A 298 -14.28 -12.72 -10.99
CA ILE A 298 -12.97 -12.93 -10.36
C ILE A 298 -13.20 -13.42 -8.93
N LEU A 299 -12.54 -14.52 -8.57
CA LEU A 299 -12.59 -15.08 -7.21
C LEU A 299 -11.67 -14.34 -6.23
N PRO A 300 -11.94 -14.38 -4.92
CA PRO A 300 -11.04 -13.85 -3.90
C PRO A 300 -9.64 -14.46 -4.00
N GLY A 301 -8.60 -13.63 -3.91
CA GLY A 301 -7.22 -14.08 -4.00
C GLY A 301 -6.65 -14.17 -5.41
N ALA A 302 -7.44 -13.94 -6.48
CA ALA A 302 -6.97 -14.07 -7.87
C ALA A 302 -5.89 -13.03 -8.24
N ILE A 303 -4.88 -13.46 -8.99
CA ILE A 303 -3.94 -12.59 -9.71
C ILE A 303 -4.41 -12.46 -11.17
N CYS A 304 -4.57 -11.22 -11.65
CA CYS A 304 -4.98 -10.96 -13.03
C CYS A 304 -3.98 -10.04 -13.73
N GLU A 305 -3.38 -10.53 -14.81
CA GLU A 305 -2.28 -9.89 -15.53
C GLU A 305 -2.65 -9.58 -16.97
N ASN A 306 -2.33 -8.35 -17.41
CA ASN A 306 -2.43 -7.95 -18.81
C ASN A 306 -1.10 -7.37 -19.32
N PHE A 307 -0.55 -7.98 -20.33
CA PHE A 307 0.63 -7.45 -21.03
C PHE A 307 0.20 -6.29 -21.93
N THR A 308 0.50 -5.05 -21.51
CA THR A 308 0.27 -3.86 -22.32
C THR A 308 1.24 -2.73 -21.97
N SER A 309 1.48 -1.77 -22.87
CA SER A 309 2.54 -0.76 -22.70
C SER A 309 2.29 0.20 -21.54
N PHE A 310 1.01 0.51 -21.25
CA PHE A 310 0.67 1.58 -20.32
C PHE A 310 -0.30 1.13 -19.21
N GLY A 311 -0.29 -0.17 -18.88
CA GLY A 311 -1.13 -0.73 -17.83
C GLY A 311 -0.88 -0.15 -16.43
N GLY A 312 0.30 0.38 -16.17
CA GLY A 312 0.67 1.05 -14.91
C GLY A 312 0.51 2.57 -14.93
N ILE A 313 0.05 3.18 -16.03
CA ILE A 313 -0.15 4.63 -16.14
C ILE A 313 -1.58 4.99 -15.75
N MET A 314 -1.72 5.68 -14.63
CA MET A 314 -3.02 6.08 -14.08
C MET A 314 -3.49 7.44 -14.56
N ALA A 315 -2.66 8.20 -15.29
CA ALA A 315 -3.08 9.46 -15.93
C ALA A 315 -4.22 9.20 -16.94
N GLU A 316 -5.14 10.15 -17.10
CA GLU A 316 -6.26 10.03 -18.05
C GLU A 316 -5.79 9.85 -19.49
N SER A 317 -4.63 10.41 -19.84
CA SER A 317 -4.00 10.29 -21.16
C SER A 317 -3.33 8.94 -21.42
N GLY A 318 -3.39 7.99 -20.50
CA GLY A 318 -2.67 6.71 -20.60
C GLY A 318 -3.06 5.77 -21.73
N GLY A 319 -4.20 5.99 -22.38
CA GLY A 319 -4.58 5.41 -23.68
C GLY A 319 -4.89 3.92 -23.72
N GLN A 320 -4.48 3.12 -22.71
CA GLN A 320 -4.73 1.67 -22.65
C GLN A 320 -5.39 1.31 -21.31
N THR A 321 -6.06 0.15 -21.25
CA THR A 321 -6.74 -0.26 -20.02
C THR A 321 -5.74 -0.45 -18.88
N PRO A 322 -5.88 0.25 -17.74
CA PRO A 322 -4.98 0.15 -16.61
C PRO A 322 -5.21 -1.13 -15.79
N LEU A 323 -4.19 -1.54 -15.04
CA LEU A 323 -4.24 -2.68 -14.11
C LEU A 323 -5.39 -2.56 -13.08
N THR A 324 -5.83 -1.35 -12.77
CA THR A 324 -6.91 -1.05 -11.83
C THR A 324 -8.28 -1.56 -12.28
N GLU A 325 -8.44 -1.90 -13.56
CA GLU A 325 -9.67 -2.54 -14.05
C GLU A 325 -9.86 -3.92 -13.41
N PHE A 326 -8.84 -4.77 -13.36
CA PHE A 326 -8.94 -6.07 -12.67
C PHE A 326 -9.19 -5.93 -11.17
N LEU A 327 -8.50 -4.99 -10.52
CA LEU A 327 -8.66 -4.73 -9.09
C LEU A 327 -10.08 -4.27 -8.75
N ARG A 328 -10.69 -3.43 -9.58
CA ARG A 328 -12.08 -2.97 -9.46
C ARG A 328 -13.06 -4.13 -9.36
N TYR A 329 -12.79 -5.20 -10.10
CA TYR A 329 -13.64 -6.40 -10.12
C TYR A 329 -13.14 -7.52 -9.20
N GLY A 330 -12.19 -7.21 -8.30
CA GLY A 330 -11.89 -8.02 -7.13
C GLY A 330 -10.64 -8.90 -7.23
N ALA A 331 -9.75 -8.67 -8.19
CA ALA A 331 -8.43 -9.28 -8.17
C ALA A 331 -7.66 -8.85 -6.91
N ALA A 332 -6.89 -9.76 -6.32
CA ALA A 332 -6.04 -9.49 -5.18
C ALA A 332 -4.78 -8.70 -5.56
N GLY A 333 -4.35 -8.83 -6.81
CA GLY A 333 -3.24 -8.11 -7.37
C GLY A 333 -3.23 -8.11 -8.88
N SER A 334 -2.62 -7.07 -9.43
CA SER A 334 -2.34 -6.87 -10.86
C SER A 334 -1.10 -6.03 -11.04
N SER A 335 -0.47 -6.12 -12.21
CA SER A 335 0.69 -5.29 -12.52
C SER A 335 0.58 -4.59 -13.88
N GLY A 336 1.39 -3.55 -14.08
CA GLY A 336 1.48 -2.83 -15.34
C GLY A 336 2.67 -1.90 -15.39
N THR A 337 3.17 -1.62 -16.58
CA THR A 337 4.36 -0.78 -16.77
C THR A 337 4.02 0.71 -16.76
N VAL A 338 4.88 1.50 -16.12
CA VAL A 338 4.71 2.96 -15.93
C VAL A 338 5.39 3.81 -17.01
N ILE A 339 6.07 3.15 -17.93
CA ILE A 339 6.72 3.76 -19.09
C ILE A 339 6.73 2.71 -20.22
N GLU A 340 6.84 3.12 -21.49
CA GLU A 340 6.86 2.21 -22.64
C GLU A 340 7.87 1.08 -22.46
N PRO A 341 7.42 -0.19 -22.31
CA PRO A 341 8.28 -1.34 -22.07
C PRO A 341 8.74 -2.01 -23.38
N TYR A 342 8.09 -1.71 -24.49
CA TYR A 342 8.11 -2.51 -25.73
C TYR A 342 7.54 -3.94 -25.52
N ALA A 343 7.55 -4.77 -26.56
CA ALA A 343 7.15 -6.17 -26.46
C ALA A 343 8.29 -7.04 -25.92
N ILE A 344 8.74 -6.76 -24.70
CA ILE A 344 9.85 -7.43 -24.03
C ILE A 344 9.34 -8.23 -22.84
N GLY A 345 9.27 -9.56 -23.00
CA GLY A 345 8.75 -10.47 -21.96
C GLY A 345 9.46 -10.34 -20.61
N ALA A 346 10.76 -10.03 -20.60
CA ALA A 346 11.55 -9.86 -19.38
C ALA A 346 11.01 -8.78 -18.42
N LYS A 347 10.25 -7.82 -18.93
CA LYS A 347 9.69 -6.69 -18.15
C LYS A 347 8.32 -6.97 -17.53
N PHE A 348 7.78 -8.12 -17.77
CA PHE A 348 6.46 -8.54 -17.29
C PHE A 348 6.55 -9.85 -16.55
N PRO A 349 5.62 -10.13 -15.62
CA PRO A 349 5.55 -11.44 -14.99
C PRO A 349 5.36 -12.52 -16.03
N SER A 350 6.16 -13.57 -15.94
CA SER A 350 5.91 -14.78 -16.73
C SER A 350 4.65 -15.50 -16.23
N PRO A 351 4.05 -16.42 -17.01
CA PRO A 351 2.90 -17.22 -16.56
C PRO A 351 3.19 -18.03 -15.29
N LEU A 352 4.47 -18.24 -14.96
CA LEU A 352 4.89 -18.94 -13.73
C LEU A 352 4.57 -18.16 -12.46
N VAL A 353 4.14 -16.90 -12.55
CA VAL A 353 3.58 -16.17 -11.40
C VAL A 353 2.47 -16.97 -10.72
N HIS A 354 1.61 -17.61 -11.49
CA HIS A 354 0.53 -18.44 -10.96
C HIS A 354 1.05 -19.73 -10.34
N VAL A 355 2.13 -20.31 -10.88
CA VAL A 355 2.77 -21.50 -10.31
C VAL A 355 3.40 -21.22 -8.96
N HIS A 356 4.19 -20.14 -8.84
CA HIS A 356 4.77 -19.73 -7.56
C HIS A 356 3.69 -19.44 -6.52
N TYR A 357 2.62 -18.78 -6.95
CA TYR A 357 1.48 -18.47 -6.09
C TYR A 357 0.75 -19.73 -5.63
N ALA A 358 0.51 -20.68 -6.53
CA ALA A 358 -0.10 -21.98 -6.22
C ALA A 358 0.77 -22.85 -5.30
N ARG A 359 2.09 -22.65 -5.29
CA ARG A 359 3.01 -23.29 -4.33
C ARG A 359 2.89 -22.75 -2.92
N GLY A 360 2.11 -21.67 -2.69
CA GLY A 360 1.88 -21.06 -1.40
C GLY A 360 2.72 -19.80 -1.13
N CYS A 361 3.46 -19.29 -2.10
CA CYS A 361 4.11 -18.00 -2.02
C CYS A 361 3.09 -16.87 -1.78
N THR A 362 3.51 -15.80 -1.14
CA THR A 362 2.71 -14.58 -1.10
C THR A 362 2.63 -13.94 -2.49
N LEU A 363 1.64 -13.08 -2.71
CA LEU A 363 1.46 -12.36 -3.96
C LEU A 363 2.76 -11.63 -4.39
N ALA A 364 3.37 -10.88 -3.48
CA ALA A 364 4.62 -10.18 -3.81
C ALA A 364 5.75 -11.13 -4.17
N GLU A 365 5.93 -12.23 -3.44
CA GLU A 365 6.91 -13.26 -3.76
C GLU A 365 6.67 -13.85 -5.16
N ALA A 366 5.44 -14.19 -5.48
CA ALA A 366 5.08 -14.75 -6.78
C ALA A 366 5.42 -13.78 -7.93
N TYR A 367 5.15 -12.49 -7.76
CA TYR A 367 5.51 -11.47 -8.76
C TYR A 367 7.01 -11.38 -8.97
N TYR A 368 7.78 -11.18 -7.90
CA TYR A 368 9.23 -11.00 -8.05
C TYR A 368 9.96 -12.26 -8.48
N GLN A 369 9.42 -13.46 -8.26
CA GLN A 369 9.96 -14.72 -8.80
C GLN A 369 9.64 -14.93 -10.29
N SER A 370 8.78 -14.13 -10.87
CA SER A 370 8.28 -14.33 -12.24
C SER A 370 8.70 -13.25 -13.23
N VAL A 371 9.47 -12.23 -12.82
CA VAL A 371 9.87 -11.11 -13.66
C VAL A 371 11.38 -10.90 -13.66
N TYR A 372 12.02 -10.88 -14.85
CA TYR A 372 13.48 -10.68 -14.97
C TYR A 372 13.92 -9.24 -14.74
N SER A 373 13.16 -8.27 -15.24
CA SER A 373 13.46 -6.84 -15.19
C SER A 373 12.26 -6.08 -14.60
N PRO A 374 12.11 -6.03 -13.28
CA PRO A 374 10.94 -5.41 -12.64
C PRO A 374 10.95 -3.89 -12.69
N ALA A 375 12.04 -3.22 -13.10
CA ALA A 375 12.22 -1.78 -12.96
C ALA A 375 10.97 -0.96 -13.33
N GLN A 376 10.36 -1.22 -14.48
CA GLN A 376 9.21 -0.45 -14.99
C GLN A 376 7.85 -0.95 -14.47
N LEU A 377 7.82 -2.07 -13.73
CA LEU A 377 6.60 -2.77 -13.35
C LEU A 377 6.01 -2.21 -12.05
N LEU A 378 4.85 -1.61 -12.12
CA LEU A 378 4.03 -1.24 -10.95
C LEU A 378 3.20 -2.46 -10.54
N ILE A 379 3.35 -2.91 -9.30
CA ILE A 379 2.58 -4.01 -8.71
C ILE A 379 1.62 -3.41 -7.69
N VAL A 380 0.31 -3.62 -7.88
CA VAL A 380 -0.74 -3.11 -7.00
C VAL A 380 -1.57 -4.27 -6.46
N GLY A 381 -1.77 -4.29 -5.15
CA GLY A 381 -2.55 -5.30 -4.46
C GLY A 381 -2.04 -5.61 -3.06
N ASP A 382 -2.59 -6.64 -2.46
CA ASP A 382 -2.21 -7.11 -1.13
C ASP A 382 -0.96 -7.98 -1.21
N PRO A 383 0.22 -7.51 -0.76
CA PRO A 383 1.48 -8.25 -0.89
C PRO A 383 1.50 -9.59 -0.16
N LEU A 384 0.71 -9.72 0.90
CA LEU A 384 0.68 -10.90 1.77
C LEU A 384 -0.41 -11.92 1.38
N CYS A 385 -1.22 -11.66 0.34
CA CYS A 385 -2.24 -12.59 -0.12
C CYS A 385 -1.58 -13.92 -0.55
N ARG A 386 -2.10 -15.06 -0.03
CA ARG A 386 -1.51 -16.39 -0.21
C ARG A 386 -2.57 -17.51 -0.12
N PRO A 387 -3.46 -17.62 -1.10
CA PRO A 387 -4.61 -18.54 -1.05
C PRO A 387 -4.25 -20.01 -0.89
N TRP A 388 -3.11 -20.43 -1.45
CA TRP A 388 -2.64 -21.82 -1.41
C TRP A 388 -1.59 -22.11 -0.34
N ALA A 389 -1.32 -21.13 0.54
CA ALA A 389 -0.35 -21.36 1.61
C ALA A 389 -0.87 -22.34 2.66
N ASP A 390 0.02 -23.23 3.11
CA ASP A 390 -0.20 -24.07 4.29
C ASP A 390 0.20 -23.26 5.54
N ILE A 391 -0.80 -22.67 6.22
CA ILE A 391 -0.58 -21.71 7.29
C ILE A 391 -0.61 -22.41 8.65
N PRO A 392 0.52 -22.46 9.40
CA PRO A 392 0.57 -23.08 10.72
C PRO A 392 -0.40 -22.44 11.71
N GLN A 393 -1.07 -23.27 12.50
CA GLN A 393 -1.87 -22.87 13.67
C GLN A 393 -0.98 -22.92 14.90
N VAL A 394 -0.88 -21.81 15.62
CA VAL A 394 0.08 -21.63 16.72
C VAL A 394 -0.64 -21.57 18.06
N GLU A 395 -0.12 -22.30 19.02
CA GLU A 395 -0.54 -22.31 20.44
C GLU A 395 0.66 -22.07 21.35
N VAL A 396 0.40 -21.55 22.53
CA VAL A 396 1.45 -21.23 23.52
C VAL A 396 1.00 -21.71 24.91
N ASP A 397 1.86 -22.51 25.54
CA ASP A 397 1.67 -22.98 26.90
C ASP A 397 2.62 -22.24 27.86
N GLY A 398 2.18 -21.99 29.10
CA GLY A 398 3.01 -21.45 30.18
C GLY A 398 2.81 -19.96 30.46
N LEU A 399 1.95 -19.26 29.71
CA LEU A 399 1.55 -17.90 30.10
C LEU A 399 0.46 -17.94 31.19
N PRO A 400 0.46 -16.99 32.16
CA PRO A 400 -0.60 -16.88 33.13
C PRO A 400 -1.97 -16.67 32.49
N ALA A 401 -3.00 -17.32 33.02
CA ALA A 401 -4.36 -17.26 32.45
C ALA A 401 -4.99 -15.85 32.52
N ASP A 402 -4.59 -15.02 33.46
CA ASP A 402 -5.00 -13.62 33.59
C ASP A 402 -4.19 -12.65 32.73
N GLY A 403 -3.18 -13.14 32.01
CA GLY A 403 -2.30 -12.36 31.19
C GLY A 403 -1.36 -11.41 31.93
N LYS A 404 -1.28 -11.47 33.27
CA LYS A 404 -0.36 -10.64 34.05
C LYS A 404 1.02 -11.30 34.14
N VAL A 405 2.05 -10.51 33.86
CA VAL A 405 3.43 -10.99 33.83
C VAL A 405 4.36 -10.02 34.56
N SER A 406 5.40 -10.56 35.18
CA SER A 406 6.49 -9.81 35.79
C SER A 406 7.79 -10.61 35.74
N GLY A 407 8.94 -9.95 35.80
CA GLY A 407 10.23 -10.63 35.75
C GLY A 407 10.47 -11.32 34.40
N THR A 408 11.19 -12.45 34.46
CA THR A 408 11.44 -13.27 33.27
C THR A 408 10.30 -14.26 33.04
N VAL A 409 9.73 -14.24 31.86
CA VAL A 409 8.61 -15.10 31.43
C VAL A 409 9.13 -16.16 30.46
N GLU A 410 8.86 -17.43 30.76
CA GLU A 410 9.20 -18.54 29.87
C GLU A 410 7.89 -19.25 29.42
N PHE A 411 7.83 -19.61 28.14
CA PHE A 411 6.69 -20.32 27.58
C PHE A 411 7.12 -21.23 26.41
N VAL A 412 6.28 -22.22 26.11
CA VAL A 412 6.56 -23.23 25.11
C VAL A 412 5.59 -23.05 23.93
N PRO A 413 6.08 -22.65 22.75
CA PRO A 413 5.27 -22.59 21.56
C PRO A 413 5.08 -23.97 20.93
N ARG A 414 3.89 -24.19 20.37
CA ARG A 414 3.54 -25.35 19.53
C ARG A 414 2.84 -24.89 18.28
N ALA A 415 2.97 -25.63 17.21
CA ALA A 415 2.18 -25.38 16.02
C ALA A 415 1.91 -26.66 15.25
N THR A 416 0.78 -26.67 14.55
CA THR A 416 0.39 -27.69 13.59
C THR A 416 0.12 -27.05 12.25
N SER A 417 0.51 -27.71 11.17
CA SER A 417 0.25 -27.29 9.81
C SER A 417 -0.88 -28.13 9.22
N PRO A 418 -1.93 -27.56 8.61
CA PRO A 418 -3.00 -28.31 7.96
C PRO A 418 -2.49 -29.30 6.91
N GLY A 419 -1.44 -28.95 6.17
CA GLY A 419 -0.78 -29.81 5.18
C GLY A 419 0.26 -30.76 5.77
N GLY A 420 0.44 -30.79 7.10
CA GLY A 420 1.37 -31.68 7.79
C GLY A 420 2.84 -31.26 7.73
N ALA A 421 3.15 -30.02 7.33
CA ALA A 421 4.53 -29.53 7.31
C ALA A 421 5.10 -29.44 8.75
N GLU A 422 6.34 -29.88 8.93
CA GLU A 422 7.06 -29.72 10.19
C GLU A 422 7.41 -28.23 10.42
N MET A 423 7.59 -27.87 11.68
CA MET A 423 8.07 -26.52 12.03
C MET A 423 9.59 -26.46 12.01
N ALA A 424 10.13 -25.42 11.40
CA ALA A 424 11.56 -25.15 11.43
C ALA A 424 11.95 -24.32 12.67
N GLN A 425 11.10 -23.37 13.07
CA GLN A 425 11.43 -22.40 14.11
C GLN A 425 10.17 -21.68 14.60
N PHE A 426 10.31 -21.15 15.84
CA PHE A 426 9.41 -20.16 16.40
C PHE A 426 10.16 -18.85 16.64
N GLU A 427 9.51 -17.72 16.41
CA GLU A 427 10.03 -16.39 16.71
C GLU A 427 9.09 -15.66 17.67
N LEU A 428 9.69 -14.94 18.64
CA LEU A 428 8.99 -14.09 19.58
C LEU A 428 9.11 -12.63 19.17
N PHE A 429 8.00 -11.95 19.10
CA PHE A 429 7.92 -10.50 18.94
C PHE A 429 7.21 -9.89 20.15
N VAL A 430 7.74 -8.78 20.65
CA VAL A 430 7.13 -7.96 21.69
C VAL A 430 6.91 -6.57 21.11
N ASP A 431 5.66 -6.09 21.11
CA ASP A 431 5.25 -4.83 20.50
C ASP A 431 5.78 -4.66 19.06
N GLY A 432 5.83 -5.77 18.33
CA GLY A 432 6.31 -5.84 16.94
C GLY A 432 7.83 -5.91 16.77
N ARG A 433 8.64 -5.92 17.83
CA ARG A 433 10.08 -6.16 17.75
C ARG A 433 10.40 -7.63 17.96
N ARG A 434 11.24 -8.20 17.10
CA ARG A 434 11.72 -9.56 17.28
C ARG A 434 12.71 -9.61 18.46
N MET A 435 12.35 -10.38 19.48
CA MET A 435 13.13 -10.51 20.72
C MET A 435 13.96 -11.78 20.78
N GLY A 436 13.50 -12.86 20.15
CA GLY A 436 14.19 -14.13 20.20
C GLY A 436 13.58 -15.19 19.30
N SER A 437 14.16 -16.36 19.34
CA SER A 437 13.67 -17.53 18.60
C SER A 437 13.96 -18.83 19.34
N ALA A 438 13.16 -19.87 19.06
CA ALA A 438 13.35 -21.21 19.56
C ALA A 438 13.16 -22.26 18.45
N ARG A 439 13.82 -23.40 18.57
CA ARG A 439 13.54 -24.58 17.75
C ARG A 439 12.29 -25.29 18.26
N PRO A 440 11.65 -26.14 17.46
CA PRO A 440 10.56 -27.00 17.94
C PRO A 440 10.93 -27.75 19.21
N GLY A 441 10.03 -27.73 20.19
CA GLY A 441 10.27 -28.31 21.53
C GLY A 441 11.11 -27.43 22.48
N GLY A 442 11.68 -26.31 22.01
CA GLY A 442 12.39 -25.35 22.84
C GLY A 442 11.45 -24.35 23.50
N LYS A 443 11.99 -23.60 24.48
CA LYS A 443 11.30 -22.52 25.18
C LYS A 443 11.65 -21.17 24.54
N LEU A 444 10.67 -20.25 24.53
CA LEU A 444 10.88 -18.84 24.36
C LEU A 444 10.97 -18.17 25.72
N SER A 445 11.86 -17.21 25.88
CA SER A 445 12.08 -16.48 27.12
C SER A 445 12.07 -14.98 26.85
N TRP A 446 11.44 -14.22 27.73
CA TRP A 446 11.35 -12.77 27.67
C TRP A 446 11.53 -12.16 29.05
N ASP A 447 12.49 -11.24 29.18
CA ASP A 447 12.69 -10.45 30.39
C ASP A 447 11.80 -9.19 30.32
N SER A 448 10.66 -9.24 31.00
CA SER A 448 9.72 -8.13 31.06
C SER A 448 10.18 -6.97 31.94
N THR A 449 11.26 -7.12 32.74
CA THR A 449 11.77 -6.04 33.60
C THR A 449 12.36 -4.88 32.82
N THR A 450 12.68 -5.11 31.55
CA THR A 450 13.16 -4.07 30.62
C THR A 450 12.04 -3.24 29.98
N GLU A 451 10.79 -3.69 30.14
CA GLU A 451 9.62 -3.05 29.56
C GLU A 451 8.89 -2.14 30.56
N SER A 452 8.06 -1.26 30.05
CA SER A 452 7.16 -0.43 30.85
C SER A 452 6.03 -1.27 31.46
N ASP A 453 5.40 -0.79 32.52
CA ASP A 453 4.16 -1.41 32.99
C ASP A 453 2.99 -1.21 32.01
N GLY A 454 1.97 -2.04 32.16
CA GLY A 454 0.73 -2.00 31.38
C GLY A 454 0.70 -2.96 30.19
N TYR A 455 -0.02 -2.59 29.18
CA TYR A 455 -0.30 -3.45 28.03
C TYR A 455 0.92 -3.64 27.13
N HIS A 456 1.21 -4.90 26.80
CA HIS A 456 2.13 -5.31 25.74
C HIS A 456 1.50 -6.38 24.85
N GLU A 457 1.95 -6.44 23.60
CA GLU A 457 1.52 -7.45 22.65
C GLU A 457 2.64 -8.45 22.40
N LEU A 458 2.47 -9.69 22.82
CA LEU A 458 3.34 -10.78 22.41
C LEU A 458 2.82 -11.41 21.13
N ARG A 459 3.71 -11.68 20.18
CA ARG A 459 3.42 -12.51 19.01
C ARG A 459 4.39 -13.66 18.95
N VAL A 460 3.83 -14.84 18.79
CA VAL A 460 4.63 -16.03 18.48
C VAL A 460 4.34 -16.44 17.06
N VAL A 461 5.39 -16.45 16.24
CA VAL A 461 5.33 -16.79 14.82
C VAL A 461 5.97 -18.15 14.62
N ALA A 462 5.20 -19.13 14.19
CA ALA A 462 5.72 -20.43 13.73
C ALA A 462 6.09 -20.34 12.26
N ILE A 463 7.22 -20.92 11.91
CA ILE A 463 7.74 -20.96 10.55
C ILE A 463 7.86 -22.42 10.15
N ALA A 464 7.12 -22.82 9.12
CA ALA A 464 7.14 -24.18 8.59
C ALA A 464 8.51 -24.51 7.97
N ALA A 465 8.92 -25.74 8.09
CA ALA A 465 10.02 -26.30 7.31
C ALA A 465 9.62 -26.42 5.84
N GLY A 466 10.61 -26.35 4.97
CA GLY A 466 10.39 -26.43 3.53
C GLY A 466 10.61 -25.09 2.82
N PRO A 467 10.48 -25.09 1.50
CA PRO A 467 10.95 -24.01 0.63
C PRO A 467 10.19 -22.70 0.81
N ILE A 468 8.87 -22.78 1.04
CA ILE A 468 8.02 -21.61 1.19
C ILE A 468 8.15 -20.99 2.58
N ALA A 469 8.52 -21.79 3.60
CA ALA A 469 8.62 -21.36 4.99
C ALA A 469 7.38 -20.58 5.44
N SER A 470 6.19 -21.09 5.14
CA SER A 470 4.91 -20.48 5.49
C SER A 470 4.84 -20.14 6.97
N GLN A 471 4.27 -18.99 7.29
CA GLN A 471 4.22 -18.47 8.66
C GLN A 471 2.79 -18.47 9.20
N GLY A 472 2.62 -19.02 10.38
CA GLY A 472 1.43 -18.84 11.20
C GLY A 472 1.77 -18.05 12.47
N ARG A 473 0.78 -17.51 13.16
CA ARG A 473 0.99 -16.72 14.37
C ARG A 473 -0.15 -16.78 15.35
N VAL A 474 0.19 -16.55 16.61
CA VAL A 474 -0.76 -16.20 17.67
C VAL A 474 -0.37 -14.85 18.26
N ILE A 475 -1.38 -14.04 18.58
CA ILE A 475 -1.21 -12.73 19.22
C ILE A 475 -1.80 -12.83 20.63
N LEU A 476 -0.99 -12.50 21.62
CA LEU A 476 -1.30 -12.68 23.03
C LEU A 476 -1.14 -11.33 23.75
N PRO A 477 -2.25 -10.70 24.16
CA PRO A 477 -2.18 -9.51 24.98
C PRO A 477 -1.71 -9.89 26.39
N VAL A 478 -0.75 -9.13 26.93
CA VAL A 478 -0.28 -9.29 28.31
C VAL A 478 -0.24 -7.95 29.03
N THR A 479 -0.26 -7.99 30.35
CA THR A 479 -0.07 -6.82 31.20
C THR A 479 1.18 -7.00 32.03
N VAL A 480 2.20 -6.18 31.79
CA VAL A 480 3.41 -6.12 32.60
C VAL A 480 3.15 -5.35 33.88
N ASP A 481 3.56 -5.89 35.01
CA ASP A 481 3.40 -5.29 36.33
C ASP A 481 4.69 -5.47 37.16
N ASN A 482 5.72 -4.71 36.82
CA ASN A 482 7.02 -4.71 37.51
C ASN A 482 7.16 -3.56 38.52
N HIS A 483 6.41 -2.45 38.31
CA HIS A 483 6.54 -1.19 39.06
C HIS A 483 5.22 -0.74 39.69
N GLN A 484 4.14 -1.53 39.61
CA GLN A 484 2.80 -1.26 40.16
C GLN A 484 2.16 0.04 39.62
N GLN A 485 2.48 0.40 38.38
CA GLN A 485 1.89 1.56 37.74
C GLN A 485 0.58 1.19 37.06
N SER A 486 -0.33 2.15 37.04
CA SER A 486 -1.66 1.94 36.45
C SER A 486 -2.09 3.12 35.57
N ILE A 487 -2.89 2.84 34.56
CA ILE A 487 -3.45 3.82 33.66
C ILE A 487 -4.92 3.48 33.35
N GLN A 488 -5.76 4.48 33.37
CA GLN A 488 -7.13 4.41 32.90
C GLN A 488 -7.27 5.17 31.59
N PHE A 489 -7.90 4.57 30.61
CA PHE A 489 -8.08 5.15 29.29
C PHE A 489 -9.48 4.85 28.75
N ALA A 490 -10.18 5.90 28.27
CA ALA A 490 -11.50 5.75 27.66
C ALA A 490 -11.67 6.75 26.51
N LEU A 491 -12.39 6.32 25.48
CA LEU A 491 -12.78 7.16 24.34
C LEU A 491 -14.28 7.54 24.42
N THR A 492 -14.60 8.75 24.01
CA THR A 492 -15.99 9.20 23.86
C THR A 492 -16.15 9.93 22.53
N PRO A 493 -16.98 9.41 21.60
CA PRO A 493 -17.70 8.15 21.67
C PRO A 493 -16.77 6.93 21.65
N ALA A 494 -17.22 5.79 22.17
CA ALA A 494 -16.38 4.61 22.38
C ALA A 494 -16.19 3.73 21.14
N GLU A 495 -17.20 3.64 20.26
CA GLU A 495 -17.17 2.68 19.14
C GLU A 495 -17.06 3.32 17.76
N LYS A 496 -17.75 4.42 17.53
CA LYS A 496 -17.87 5.07 16.22
C LYS A 496 -17.85 6.58 16.36
N VAL A 497 -17.10 7.24 15.49
CA VAL A 497 -17.04 8.70 15.40
C VAL A 497 -17.07 9.13 13.94
N ARG A 498 -17.76 10.22 13.62
CA ARG A 498 -17.84 10.78 12.26
C ARG A 498 -16.89 11.96 12.07
N TRP A 499 -16.45 12.17 10.86
CA TRP A 499 -15.83 13.43 10.49
C TRP A 499 -16.76 14.59 10.82
N GLY A 500 -16.20 15.63 11.46
CA GLY A 500 -16.96 16.78 11.97
C GLY A 500 -17.42 16.64 13.42
N GLN A 501 -17.28 15.47 14.05
CA GLN A 501 -17.42 15.30 15.49
C GLN A 501 -16.06 15.40 16.18
N THR A 502 -16.06 15.65 17.47
CA THR A 502 -14.85 15.58 18.30
C THR A 502 -14.78 14.22 18.97
N LEU A 503 -13.64 13.57 18.89
CA LEU A 503 -13.32 12.37 19.68
C LEU A 503 -12.56 12.84 20.94
N LYS A 504 -13.04 12.45 22.10
CA LYS A 504 -12.42 12.76 23.38
C LYS A 504 -11.73 11.54 23.95
N ALA A 505 -10.48 11.69 24.33
CA ALA A 505 -9.68 10.67 25.00
C ALA A 505 -9.44 11.11 26.46
N ARG A 506 -10.03 10.40 27.41
CA ARG A 506 -9.80 10.61 28.84
C ARG A 506 -8.72 9.66 29.31
N VAL A 507 -7.73 10.21 29.99
CA VAL A 507 -6.60 9.45 30.52
C VAL A 507 -6.36 9.86 31.96
N ALA A 508 -6.11 8.88 32.83
CA ALA A 508 -5.70 9.11 34.21
C ALA A 508 -4.63 8.07 34.61
N ALA A 509 -3.52 8.55 35.18
CA ALA A 509 -2.40 7.74 35.63
C ALA A 509 -1.71 8.43 36.81
N PRO A 510 -1.94 7.98 38.04
CA PRO A 510 -1.38 8.61 39.25
C PRO A 510 0.16 8.62 39.21
N GLY A 511 0.77 9.72 39.68
CA GLY A 511 2.22 9.90 39.72
C GLY A 511 2.87 10.26 38.39
N MET A 512 2.10 10.32 37.29
CA MET A 512 2.61 10.64 35.95
C MET A 512 2.55 12.15 35.67
N LYS A 513 3.46 12.65 34.83
CA LYS A 513 3.59 14.09 34.50
C LYS A 513 3.02 14.43 33.14
N GLN A 514 2.97 13.46 32.23
CA GLN A 514 2.54 13.66 30.85
C GLN A 514 1.73 12.47 30.37
N LEU A 515 0.63 12.73 29.70
CA LEU A 515 -0.25 11.76 29.08
C LEU A 515 -0.25 11.98 27.57
N LEU A 516 0.02 10.93 26.82
CA LEU A 516 0.08 10.96 25.35
C LEU A 516 -0.97 10.03 24.78
N LEU A 517 -1.59 10.44 23.69
CA LEU A 517 -2.45 9.59 22.88
C LEU A 517 -1.67 9.15 21.64
N ILE A 518 -1.63 7.85 21.41
CA ILE A 518 -0.82 7.21 20.37
C ILE A 518 -1.73 6.55 19.33
N HIS A 519 -1.37 6.70 18.06
CA HIS A 519 -1.92 5.98 16.92
C HIS A 519 -0.78 5.51 16.02
N ASP A 520 -0.65 4.20 15.78
CA ASP A 520 0.37 3.60 14.93
C ASP A 520 1.79 4.17 15.17
N ALA A 521 2.26 4.11 16.42
CA ALA A 521 3.56 4.62 16.85
C ALA A 521 3.79 6.14 16.66
N ARG A 522 2.74 6.94 16.47
CA ARG A 522 2.82 8.42 16.44
C ARG A 522 1.96 9.04 17.53
N VAL A 523 2.45 10.13 18.11
CA VAL A 523 1.69 10.94 19.08
C VAL A 523 0.66 11.76 18.32
N VAL A 524 -0.62 11.59 18.65
CA VAL A 524 -1.75 12.31 18.05
C VAL A 524 -2.42 13.29 19.00
N GLY A 525 -2.03 13.27 20.26
CA GLY A 525 -2.47 14.23 21.27
C GLY A 525 -1.65 14.12 22.54
N ARG A 526 -1.65 15.17 23.35
CA ARG A 526 -0.95 15.20 24.62
C ARG A 526 -1.62 16.15 25.63
N VAL A 527 -1.47 15.84 26.92
CA VAL A 527 -1.87 16.69 28.04
C VAL A 527 -0.89 16.48 29.20
N SER A 528 -0.60 17.55 29.95
CA SER A 528 0.26 17.49 31.14
C SER A 528 -0.55 17.20 32.39
N GLY A 529 0.06 16.50 33.37
CA GLY A 529 -0.53 16.12 34.64
C GLY A 529 -0.86 14.63 34.72
N GLU A 530 -1.46 14.22 35.85
CA GLU A 530 -1.83 12.84 36.15
C GLU A 530 -3.17 12.42 35.54
N GLN A 531 -3.98 13.38 35.13
CA GLN A 531 -5.25 13.15 34.46
C GLN A 531 -5.59 14.27 33.50
N GLY A 532 -6.34 13.95 32.43
CA GLY A 532 -6.77 14.94 31.47
C GLY A 532 -7.62 14.39 30.36
N GLU A 533 -8.17 15.30 29.56
CA GLU A 533 -8.94 15.01 28.35
C GLU A 533 -8.20 15.56 27.13
N ILE A 534 -8.09 14.77 26.08
CA ILE A 534 -7.46 15.13 24.82
C ILE A 534 -8.53 15.14 23.73
N ASP A 535 -8.79 16.32 23.16
CA ASP A 535 -9.68 16.46 22.01
C ASP A 535 -8.96 16.11 20.72
N VAL A 536 -9.55 15.25 19.94
CA VAL A 536 -8.97 14.71 18.72
C VAL A 536 -9.91 14.94 17.53
N ASN A 537 -9.41 15.49 16.44
CA ASN A 537 -10.15 15.58 15.20
C ASN A 537 -10.05 14.24 14.43
N PRO A 538 -11.15 13.48 14.24
CA PRO A 538 -11.12 12.19 13.58
C PRO A 538 -10.62 12.23 12.12
N ARG A 539 -10.71 13.39 11.45
CA ARG A 539 -10.22 13.53 10.06
C ARG A 539 -8.73 13.23 9.91
N GLN A 540 -7.93 13.40 10.97
CA GLN A 540 -6.50 13.10 10.93
C GLN A 540 -6.18 11.60 10.77
N PHE A 541 -7.14 10.72 11.03
CA PHE A 541 -6.97 9.27 10.90
C PHE A 541 -7.37 8.73 9.52
N GLY A 542 -8.16 9.46 8.73
CA GLY A 542 -8.84 8.91 7.55
C GLY A 542 -10.18 8.28 7.96
N ILE A 543 -10.60 7.23 7.26
CA ILE A 543 -11.84 6.47 7.49
C ILE A 543 -11.47 5.02 7.81
N GLY A 544 -12.33 4.32 8.56
CA GLY A 544 -12.16 2.90 8.86
C GLY A 544 -11.79 2.63 10.32
N PRO A 545 -11.32 1.42 10.62
CA PRO A 545 -10.93 1.03 11.96
C PRO A 545 -9.64 1.74 12.39
N VAL A 546 -9.63 2.28 13.59
CA VAL A 546 -8.49 3.00 14.18
C VAL A 546 -8.25 2.44 15.57
N THR A 547 -7.00 2.13 15.89
CA THR A 547 -6.59 1.71 17.22
C THR A 547 -5.82 2.85 17.89
N LEU A 548 -6.27 3.25 19.07
CA LEU A 548 -5.66 4.28 19.90
C LEU A 548 -5.18 3.67 21.21
N GLN A 549 -4.06 4.14 21.70
CA GLN A 549 -3.51 3.78 23.01
C GLN A 549 -3.11 5.03 23.76
N ALA A 550 -3.25 5.03 25.08
CA ALA A 550 -2.64 6.04 25.92
C ALA A 550 -1.34 5.53 26.52
N VAL A 551 -0.36 6.41 26.60
CA VAL A 551 0.85 6.20 27.40
C VAL A 551 0.99 7.35 28.38
N ALA A 552 1.23 7.03 29.63
CA ALA A 552 1.53 8.00 30.66
C ALA A 552 3.01 7.87 31.05
N MET A 553 3.64 9.03 31.30
CA MET A 553 5.07 9.05 31.61
C MET A 553 5.43 10.13 32.64
N SER A 554 6.36 9.79 33.52
CA SER A 554 7.01 10.73 34.45
C SER A 554 8.46 11.06 34.01
N GLY A 555 9.05 10.19 33.16
CA GLY A 555 10.38 10.30 32.57
C GLY A 555 10.54 9.41 31.34
N ASN A 556 11.78 9.09 30.99
CA ASN A 556 12.11 8.34 29.77
C ASN A 556 12.47 6.88 30.01
N ALA A 557 12.71 6.46 31.25
CA ALA A 557 12.98 5.07 31.57
C ALA A 557 11.72 4.19 31.41
N ALA A 558 11.87 2.90 31.21
CA ALA A 558 10.77 1.95 31.14
C ALA A 558 9.92 2.00 32.43
N ALA A 559 10.57 2.00 33.58
CA ALA A 559 9.97 2.13 34.91
C ALA A 559 9.17 3.45 35.15
N GLU A 560 9.32 4.43 34.27
CA GLU A 560 8.65 5.73 34.37
C GLU A 560 7.49 5.87 33.35
N ARG A 561 7.03 4.75 32.78
CA ARG A 561 5.98 4.72 31.75
C ARG A 561 4.98 3.61 32.05
N VAL A 562 3.75 3.84 31.63
CA VAL A 562 2.69 2.83 31.63
C VAL A 562 1.81 2.97 30.38
N TRP A 563 1.48 1.83 29.76
CA TRP A 563 0.65 1.76 28.58
C TRP A 563 -0.75 1.25 28.88
N SER A 564 -1.76 1.91 28.34
CA SER A 564 -3.14 1.41 28.39
C SER A 564 -3.32 0.22 27.44
N ALA A 565 -4.37 -0.57 27.70
CA ALA A 565 -4.89 -1.44 26.65
C ALA A 565 -5.30 -0.61 25.42
N PRO A 566 -5.17 -1.15 24.18
CA PRO A 566 -5.61 -0.47 22.98
C PRO A 566 -7.13 -0.36 22.91
N ALA A 567 -7.64 0.83 22.58
CA ALA A 567 -9.04 1.08 22.29
C ALA A 567 -9.25 1.17 20.77
N ARG A 568 -10.22 0.41 20.27
CA ARG A 568 -10.57 0.39 18.83
C ARG A 568 -11.82 1.22 18.60
N ILE A 569 -11.75 2.09 17.59
CA ILE A 569 -12.87 2.94 17.17
C ILE A 569 -13.00 2.90 15.64
N THR A 570 -14.21 3.00 15.12
CA THR A 570 -14.44 3.14 13.67
C THR A 570 -14.67 4.60 13.32
N VAL A 571 -13.77 5.17 12.53
CA VAL A 571 -13.96 6.51 11.96
C VAL A 571 -14.84 6.40 10.71
N GLN A 572 -15.94 7.11 10.70
CA GLN A 572 -16.90 7.18 9.61
C GLN A 572 -16.77 8.51 8.85
N PRO A 573 -17.12 8.57 7.55
CA PRO A 573 -17.26 9.84 6.85
C PRO A 573 -18.34 10.70 7.51
N GLY A 574 -18.42 11.97 7.13
CA GLY A 574 -19.55 12.82 7.47
C GLY A 574 -20.88 12.24 6.99
N ALA A 575 -21.98 12.80 7.43
CA ALA A 575 -23.27 12.44 6.86
C ALA A 575 -23.26 12.72 5.35
N PRO A 576 -23.74 11.80 4.50
CA PRO A 576 -23.82 12.02 3.07
C PRO A 576 -24.69 13.25 2.76
N LEU A 577 -24.23 14.13 1.87
CA LEU A 577 -25.06 15.20 1.33
C LEU A 577 -26.22 14.56 0.54
N PRO A 578 -27.46 15.00 0.74
CA PRO A 578 -28.61 14.43 0.05
C PRO A 578 -28.56 14.81 -1.44
N ALA A 579 -28.99 13.92 -2.31
CA ALA A 579 -29.14 14.21 -3.72
C ALA A 579 -30.19 15.29 -3.96
N LEU A 580 -30.09 15.99 -5.08
CA LEU A 580 -31.06 17.01 -5.47
C LEU A 580 -32.45 16.41 -5.63
N SER A 581 -33.44 17.00 -4.98
CA SER A 581 -34.85 16.59 -5.12
C SER A 581 -35.41 16.86 -6.51
N ASN A 582 -34.93 17.93 -7.19
CA ASN A 582 -35.36 18.36 -8.51
C ASN A 582 -34.14 18.53 -9.43
N PRO A 583 -33.59 17.45 -9.98
CA PRO A 583 -32.49 17.54 -10.94
C PRO A 583 -32.97 18.12 -12.28
N PRO A 584 -32.08 18.80 -13.05
CA PRO A 584 -32.46 19.36 -14.34
C PRO A 584 -32.94 18.27 -15.31
N ALA A 585 -34.11 18.49 -15.93
CA ALA A 585 -34.72 17.53 -16.85
C ALA A 585 -33.95 17.44 -18.18
N GLN A 586 -33.47 18.58 -18.69
CA GLN A 586 -32.67 18.64 -19.92
C GLN A 586 -31.21 18.93 -19.57
N ARG A 587 -30.28 18.13 -20.10
CA ARG A 587 -28.87 18.16 -19.76
C ARG A 587 -28.02 18.25 -21.03
N GLY A 588 -26.93 19.06 -20.93
CA GLY A 588 -25.83 19.07 -21.88
C GLY A 588 -24.57 18.53 -21.23
N ARG A 589 -23.59 18.03 -21.99
CA ARG A 589 -22.30 17.59 -21.45
C ARG A 589 -21.46 18.79 -20.96
N GLY A 590 -20.68 18.57 -19.92
CA GLY A 590 -19.69 19.51 -19.40
C GLY A 590 -20.26 20.51 -18.39
N LEU A 591 -19.43 21.47 -18.03
CA LEU A 591 -19.70 22.53 -17.06
C LEU A 591 -20.04 23.86 -17.81
N VAL A 592 -20.62 24.78 -17.09
CA VAL A 592 -20.89 26.14 -17.58
C VAL A 592 -19.97 27.10 -16.82
N LEU A 593 -19.25 27.95 -17.59
CA LEU A 593 -18.46 29.04 -17.08
C LEU A 593 -19.22 30.35 -17.25
N GLN A 594 -19.51 31.05 -16.18
CA GLN A 594 -20.07 32.39 -16.18
C GLN A 594 -18.96 33.42 -16.08
N LEU A 595 -18.90 34.32 -17.05
CA LEU A 595 -17.93 35.40 -17.11
C LEU A 595 -18.42 36.64 -16.33
N PRO A 596 -17.53 37.60 -16.00
CA PRO A 596 -17.88 38.83 -15.29
C PRO A 596 -18.94 39.69 -16.00
N ASP A 597 -19.00 39.67 -17.32
CA ASP A 597 -19.99 40.34 -18.14
C ASP A 597 -21.34 39.63 -18.22
N ARG A 598 -21.53 38.55 -17.44
CA ARG A 598 -22.68 37.65 -17.39
C ARG A 598 -22.84 36.79 -18.64
N SER A 599 -21.91 36.81 -19.59
CA SER A 599 -21.90 35.85 -20.68
C SER A 599 -21.60 34.43 -20.16
N VAL A 600 -22.13 33.42 -20.84
CA VAL A 600 -22.01 32.02 -20.43
C VAL A 600 -21.27 31.26 -21.52
N LEU A 601 -20.17 30.62 -21.13
CA LEU A 601 -19.43 29.72 -22.00
C LEU A 601 -19.66 28.27 -21.56
N ARG A 602 -19.93 27.39 -22.51
CA ARG A 602 -19.96 25.96 -22.25
C ARG A 602 -18.54 25.43 -22.24
N VAL A 603 -18.16 24.71 -21.17
CA VAL A 603 -16.85 24.13 -21.00
C VAL A 603 -16.93 22.64 -21.35
N ASP A 604 -17.26 22.35 -22.60
CA ASP A 604 -17.50 20.99 -23.05
C ASP A 604 -16.35 20.40 -23.89
N GLU A 605 -15.52 21.25 -24.53
CA GLU A 605 -14.50 20.74 -25.44
C GLU A 605 -13.26 21.62 -25.44
N THR A 606 -12.25 21.22 -24.70
CA THR A 606 -10.90 21.70 -24.96
C THR A 606 -10.06 20.57 -25.54
N SER A 607 -9.13 20.92 -26.42
CA SER A 607 -8.18 19.99 -27.03
C SER A 607 -7.23 19.29 -26.04
N ASP A 608 -7.20 19.76 -24.80
CA ASP A 608 -6.50 19.12 -23.68
C ASP A 608 -7.53 18.56 -22.68
N PRO A 609 -7.70 17.23 -22.62
CA PRO A 609 -8.63 16.60 -21.69
C PRO A 609 -8.34 16.89 -20.22
N ALA A 610 -7.14 17.32 -19.87
CA ALA A 610 -6.73 17.49 -18.49
C ALA A 610 -7.02 18.88 -17.91
N TRP A 611 -7.17 19.93 -18.74
CA TRP A 611 -7.31 21.30 -18.25
C TRP A 611 -8.54 21.99 -18.79
N LEU A 612 -9.32 22.58 -17.90
CA LEU A 612 -10.33 23.59 -18.29
C LEU A 612 -9.56 24.85 -18.70
N SER A 613 -9.39 25.04 -20.01
CA SER A 613 -8.95 26.32 -20.52
C SER A 613 -10.09 27.32 -20.34
N LEU A 614 -9.93 28.26 -19.43
CA LEU A 614 -10.90 29.34 -19.22
C LEU A 614 -10.72 30.39 -20.31
N LYS A 615 -10.97 30.02 -21.59
CA LYS A 615 -10.94 30.96 -22.73
C LYS A 615 -11.91 32.12 -22.46
N GLY A 616 -11.43 33.34 -22.58
CA GLY A 616 -12.24 34.54 -22.38
C GLY A 616 -12.11 35.18 -20.98
N ILE A 617 -11.44 34.52 -20.02
CA ILE A 617 -11.11 35.13 -18.72
C ILE A 617 -9.71 35.73 -18.79
N ARG A 618 -9.56 36.97 -18.36
CA ARG A 618 -8.27 37.62 -18.14
C ARG A 618 -7.72 37.29 -16.77
N ALA A 619 -6.41 37.47 -16.59
CA ALA A 619 -5.80 37.36 -15.28
C ALA A 619 -6.50 38.26 -14.24
N ASN A 620 -6.58 37.80 -13.01
CA ASN A 620 -7.16 38.51 -11.86
C ASN A 620 -8.70 38.76 -11.95
N GLN A 621 -9.41 38.06 -12.81
CA GLN A 621 -10.87 38.19 -12.93
C GLN A 621 -11.60 37.13 -12.10
N PRO A 622 -12.77 37.47 -11.52
CA PRO A 622 -13.64 36.50 -10.89
C PRO A 622 -14.24 35.54 -11.92
N PHE A 623 -14.47 34.30 -11.52
CA PHE A 623 -15.14 33.29 -12.33
C PHE A 623 -16.12 32.47 -11.49
N VAL A 624 -17.13 31.92 -12.15
CA VAL A 624 -18.05 30.93 -11.59
C VAL A 624 -18.17 29.78 -12.59
N VAL A 625 -17.82 28.57 -12.16
CA VAL A 625 -18.05 27.34 -12.91
C VAL A 625 -19.15 26.55 -12.20
N GLN A 626 -20.16 26.13 -12.95
CA GLN A 626 -21.32 25.40 -12.44
C GLN A 626 -21.64 24.17 -13.29
N GLY A 627 -22.19 23.16 -12.64
CA GLY A 627 -22.71 21.99 -13.30
C GLY A 627 -23.26 20.97 -12.33
N PHE A 628 -23.50 19.79 -12.84
CA PHE A 628 -24.05 18.68 -12.07
C PHE A 628 -23.26 17.41 -12.39
N PHE A 629 -23.37 16.43 -11.50
CA PHE A 629 -22.80 15.11 -11.68
C PHE A 629 -23.64 14.07 -10.93
N ASP A 630 -23.61 12.82 -11.37
CA ASP A 630 -24.31 11.72 -10.71
C ASP A 630 -23.37 10.94 -9.79
N ALA A 631 -23.75 10.74 -8.52
CA ALA A 631 -23.17 9.79 -7.61
C ALA A 631 -23.92 8.45 -7.76
N GLU A 632 -23.24 7.41 -8.26
CA GLU A 632 -23.89 6.12 -8.57
C GLU A 632 -24.33 5.37 -7.30
N LYS A 633 -23.60 5.56 -6.21
CA LYS A 633 -23.85 4.91 -4.90
C LYS A 633 -23.66 5.93 -3.79
N THR A 634 -24.31 5.69 -2.65
CA THR A 634 -24.00 6.43 -1.42
C THR A 634 -22.61 5.99 -0.91
N ASP A 635 -21.63 6.89 -1.03
CA ASP A 635 -20.22 6.62 -0.65
C ASP A 635 -19.42 7.94 -0.55
N VAL A 636 -18.13 7.83 -0.24
CA VAL A 636 -17.20 8.95 -0.29
C VAL A 636 -16.62 9.11 -1.68
N TYR A 637 -16.86 10.26 -2.26
CA TYR A 637 -16.35 10.66 -3.55
C TYR A 637 -15.18 11.63 -3.37
N GLN A 638 -14.34 11.76 -4.39
CA GLN A 638 -13.16 12.60 -4.35
C GLN A 638 -13.15 13.56 -5.52
N PHE A 639 -12.98 14.84 -5.23
CA PHE A 639 -12.65 15.85 -6.23
C PHE A 639 -11.14 16.07 -6.23
N GLN A 640 -10.55 16.08 -7.42
CA GLN A 640 -9.20 16.54 -7.64
C GLN A 640 -9.25 17.92 -8.25
N LEU A 641 -8.70 18.90 -7.57
CA LEU A 641 -8.68 20.28 -7.97
C LEU A 641 -7.24 20.76 -8.12
N TRP A 642 -6.92 21.31 -9.29
CA TRP A 642 -5.71 22.10 -9.51
C TRP A 642 -6.09 23.52 -9.87
N HIS A 643 -5.50 24.48 -9.21
CA HIS A 643 -5.78 25.89 -9.47
C HIS A 643 -4.58 26.78 -9.27
N TYR A 644 -4.60 27.90 -9.96
CA TYR A 644 -3.71 29.05 -9.76
C TYR A 644 -4.62 30.24 -9.39
N GLY A 645 -4.40 30.82 -8.23
CA GLY A 645 -5.26 31.87 -7.68
C GLY A 645 -6.27 31.31 -6.66
N ASP A 646 -7.31 32.10 -6.35
CA ASP A 646 -8.31 31.70 -5.37
C ASP A 646 -9.28 30.68 -5.99
N ALA A 647 -9.66 29.68 -5.21
CA ALA A 647 -10.66 28.71 -5.62
C ALA A 647 -11.50 28.22 -4.44
N LYS A 648 -12.82 28.25 -4.58
CA LYS A 648 -13.79 27.77 -3.61
C LYS A 648 -14.70 26.75 -4.26
N LEU A 649 -14.62 25.50 -3.84
CA LEU A 649 -15.45 24.38 -4.29
C LEU A 649 -16.60 24.17 -3.32
N SER A 650 -17.82 24.17 -3.86
CA SER A 650 -19.03 23.85 -3.11
C SER A 650 -19.84 22.77 -3.84
N ILE A 651 -20.42 21.85 -3.07
CA ILE A 651 -21.37 20.84 -3.55
C ILE A 651 -22.69 21.04 -2.82
N ASP A 652 -23.78 21.17 -3.57
CA ASP A 652 -25.14 21.45 -3.05
C ASP A 652 -25.19 22.63 -2.05
N GLY A 653 -24.36 23.65 -2.29
CA GLY A 653 -24.22 24.81 -1.41
C GLY A 653 -23.28 24.63 -0.23
N HIS A 654 -22.81 23.42 0.06
CA HIS A 654 -21.84 23.16 1.13
C HIS A 654 -20.42 23.40 0.65
N THR A 655 -19.68 24.30 1.29
CA THR A 655 -18.28 24.56 0.98
C THR A 655 -17.40 23.39 1.43
N LEU A 656 -16.72 22.79 0.48
CA LEU A 656 -15.79 21.67 0.71
C LEU A 656 -14.33 22.14 0.77
N TYR A 657 -14.00 23.14 -0.02
CA TYR A 657 -12.65 23.70 -0.14
C TYR A 657 -12.74 25.22 -0.35
N ASP A 658 -11.88 25.94 0.33
CA ASP A 658 -11.75 27.40 0.20
C ASP A 658 -10.25 27.73 0.28
N GLY A 659 -9.60 27.84 -0.87
CA GLY A 659 -8.17 28.07 -1.02
C GLY A 659 -7.90 29.48 -1.51
N GLN A 660 -7.08 30.24 -0.77
CA GLN A 660 -6.67 31.58 -1.14
C GLN A 660 -5.48 31.56 -2.10
N LYS A 661 -5.21 32.71 -2.72
CA LYS A 661 -4.12 32.97 -3.66
C LYS A 661 -2.79 32.48 -3.11
N GLY A 662 -2.22 31.51 -3.76
CA GLY A 662 -0.92 30.92 -3.46
C GLY A 662 -0.36 30.26 -4.70
N ASP A 663 0.79 29.61 -4.56
CA ASP A 663 1.41 28.81 -5.61
C ASP A 663 0.46 27.69 -6.07
N TYR A 664 0.75 27.15 -7.26
CA TYR A 664 0.08 25.98 -7.82
C TYR A 664 -0.22 24.92 -6.74
N SER A 665 -1.49 24.62 -6.59
CA SER A 665 -1.97 23.71 -5.55
C SER A 665 -2.81 22.59 -6.13
N GLN A 666 -2.40 21.35 -5.84
CA GLN A 666 -3.19 20.16 -6.11
C GLN A 666 -3.90 19.74 -4.82
N LYS A 667 -5.22 19.63 -4.85
CA LYS A 667 -6.04 19.26 -3.70
C LYS A 667 -6.91 18.05 -4.03
N PHE A 668 -6.96 17.12 -3.09
CA PHE A 668 -7.89 15.99 -3.11
C PHE A 668 -8.93 16.22 -2.01
N VAL A 669 -10.16 16.46 -2.42
CA VAL A 669 -11.24 16.88 -1.54
C VAL A 669 -12.29 15.78 -1.43
N PRO A 670 -12.33 15.03 -0.31
CA PRO A 670 -13.33 13.99 -0.09
C PRO A 670 -14.65 14.58 0.37
N VAL A 671 -15.75 14.00 -0.10
CA VAL A 671 -17.12 14.31 0.31
C VAL A 671 -17.99 13.06 0.32
N ALA A 672 -18.77 12.87 1.39
CA ALA A 672 -19.78 11.82 1.41
C ALA A 672 -21.04 12.32 0.67
N LEU A 673 -21.51 11.53 -0.31
CA LEU A 673 -22.67 11.84 -1.14
C LEU A 673 -23.68 10.70 -1.10
N ALA A 674 -24.95 11.02 -1.05
CA ALA A 674 -26.01 10.05 -1.31
C ALA A 674 -26.05 9.72 -2.82
N ALA A 675 -26.55 8.54 -3.17
CA ALA A 675 -26.76 8.20 -4.57
C ALA A 675 -27.74 9.20 -5.23
N GLY A 676 -27.40 9.65 -6.44
CA GLY A 676 -28.20 10.60 -7.21
C GLY A 676 -27.43 11.82 -7.69
N MET A 677 -28.13 12.82 -8.17
CA MET A 677 -27.53 14.00 -8.77
C MET A 677 -27.19 15.07 -7.75
N HIS A 678 -26.02 15.69 -7.92
CA HIS A 678 -25.50 16.76 -7.09
C HIS A 678 -25.09 17.97 -7.93
N ARG A 679 -25.17 19.17 -7.34
CA ARG A 679 -24.73 20.42 -7.97
C ARG A 679 -23.30 20.75 -7.55
N LEU A 680 -22.45 21.02 -8.53
CA LEU A 680 -21.11 21.57 -8.31
C LEU A 680 -21.13 23.07 -8.59
N THR A 681 -20.49 23.83 -7.71
CA THR A 681 -20.17 25.23 -7.93
C THR A 681 -18.71 25.49 -7.53
N LEU A 682 -17.93 26.00 -8.47
CA LEU A 682 -16.54 26.42 -8.23
C LEU A 682 -16.45 27.92 -8.54
N THR A 683 -16.09 28.70 -7.56
CA THR A 683 -15.86 30.14 -7.67
C THR A 683 -14.44 30.47 -7.33
N GLY A 684 -13.93 31.56 -7.87
CA GLY A 684 -12.59 32.01 -7.53
C GLY A 684 -12.20 33.25 -8.33
N ARG A 685 -10.90 33.55 -8.25
CA ARG A 685 -10.26 34.61 -9.01
C ARG A 685 -9.02 34.04 -9.69
N THR A 686 -8.90 34.25 -10.98
CA THR A 686 -7.77 33.75 -11.76
C THR A 686 -6.45 34.40 -11.35
N ALA A 687 -5.36 33.64 -11.40
CA ALA A 687 -4.00 34.19 -11.34
C ALA A 687 -3.50 34.53 -12.76
N ASN A 688 -2.20 34.77 -12.91
CA ASN A 688 -1.58 35.07 -14.20
C ASN A 688 -1.70 33.92 -15.22
N ASP A 689 -1.70 32.68 -14.74
CA ASP A 689 -2.00 31.48 -15.54
C ASP A 689 -3.45 31.05 -15.27
N VAL A 690 -4.27 31.07 -16.31
CA VAL A 690 -5.71 30.83 -16.23
C VAL A 690 -6.04 29.35 -16.47
N LYS A 691 -5.36 28.48 -15.75
CA LYS A 691 -5.60 27.05 -15.82
C LYS A 691 -6.33 26.55 -14.58
N LEU A 692 -7.36 25.74 -14.81
CA LEU A 692 -8.14 25.07 -13.79
C LEU A 692 -8.36 23.64 -14.20
N ARG A 693 -8.09 22.70 -13.32
CA ARG A 693 -8.44 21.29 -13.53
C ARG A 693 -9.36 20.84 -12.41
N ILE A 694 -10.48 20.26 -12.78
CA ILE A 694 -11.42 19.64 -11.87
C ILE A 694 -11.80 18.26 -12.38
N LEU A 695 -11.57 17.25 -11.57
CA LEU A 695 -11.89 15.85 -11.83
C LEU A 695 -12.73 15.31 -10.69
N PHE A 696 -13.58 14.34 -11.02
CA PHE A 696 -14.46 13.70 -10.06
C PHE A 696 -14.40 12.18 -10.20
N GLY A 697 -14.22 11.48 -9.09
CA GLY A 697 -14.17 10.02 -9.05
C GLY A 697 -14.72 9.44 -7.77
N GLY A 698 -15.13 8.19 -7.85
CA GLY A 698 -15.70 7.43 -6.74
C GLY A 698 -16.07 6.02 -7.17
N PRO A 699 -16.83 5.28 -6.37
CA PRO A 699 -17.25 3.92 -6.70
C PRO A 699 -17.92 3.82 -8.07
N GLY A 700 -17.52 2.82 -8.85
CA GLY A 700 -17.99 2.62 -10.22
C GLY A 700 -17.38 3.55 -11.27
N ALA A 701 -16.60 4.56 -10.88
CA ALA A 701 -15.91 5.43 -11.82
C ALA A 701 -14.65 4.75 -12.36
N THR A 702 -14.53 4.67 -13.69
CA THR A 702 -13.33 4.12 -14.35
C THR A 702 -12.16 5.09 -14.38
N SER A 703 -12.42 6.35 -14.05
CA SER A 703 -11.40 7.40 -13.91
C SER A 703 -11.95 8.58 -13.13
N LEU A 704 -11.06 9.42 -12.59
CA LEU A 704 -11.41 10.79 -12.24
C LEU A 704 -11.58 11.56 -13.55
N SER A 705 -12.81 11.63 -14.07
CA SER A 705 -13.10 12.16 -15.38
C SER A 705 -13.96 13.43 -15.33
N ARG A 706 -13.69 14.35 -16.25
CA ARG A 706 -14.54 15.51 -16.51
C ARG A 706 -15.80 15.14 -17.30
N ASP A 707 -15.80 14.02 -18.03
CA ASP A 707 -16.94 13.59 -18.86
C ASP A 707 -18.19 13.24 -18.06
N ARG A 708 -18.04 13.16 -16.75
CA ARG A 708 -19.13 12.92 -15.80
C ARG A 708 -19.93 14.17 -15.45
N PHE A 709 -19.42 15.36 -15.84
CA PHE A 709 -20.14 16.60 -15.60
C PHE A 709 -21.17 16.91 -16.69
N VAL A 710 -22.29 17.43 -16.24
CA VAL A 710 -23.38 17.89 -17.11
C VAL A 710 -23.87 19.29 -16.68
N HIS A 711 -24.48 20.05 -17.57
CA HIS A 711 -25.15 21.31 -17.24
C HIS A 711 -26.62 21.27 -17.61
N ALA A 712 -27.46 22.10 -16.99
CA ALA A 712 -28.82 22.32 -17.40
C ALA A 712 -28.84 23.03 -18.78
N ARG A 713 -29.71 22.57 -19.70
CA ARG A 713 -29.96 23.19 -20.99
C ARG A 713 -31.05 24.22 -20.89
#